data_ea7b764513c1008d7e98bed7c29eedc4
#
_entry.id   ea7b764513c1008d7e98bed7c29eedc4
#
_cell.length_a   1.000
_cell.length_b   1.000
_cell.length_c   1.000
_cell.angle_alpha   90.00
_cell.angle_beta   90.00
_cell.angle_gamma   90.00
#
_symmetry.space_group_name_H-M   'P 1'
#
loop_
_entity.id
_entity.type
_entity.pdbx_description
1 polymer ?
#
loop_
_entity_poly.entity_id
_entity_poly.type
_entity_poly.pdbx_seq_one_letter_code
_entity_poly.pdbx_strand_id
1 'polypeptide(L)'
;KTSADVKPALDAQQAVVDATAQDATNAQADADTANQDVTTAQADVDTATQAVKDAEANTVNATPENIAANQADQAANLADQAANATETDEVNAEITAQTQTVADAQTAVDTAQAEKDTADANVTAKEADVKAAQNAISGTGLAEAQANLDNASEAVTDANANVDTATQAVEDAKKADADRGAKIKAAETEVAVKSDAVDTAKAKLTAAQDESKTRTDALNKTNDAVKTATDALANVDTVTIADGKQFIEDRKTGDSDFMTDSGSTIIEQSSTNIGDDDKLKVIDVNTLSDSDKQELALYTLKVINAVRASQGLTPMQLTTGGMTAAKNQADKYITRDQLIQTAGHISGDYFGENVSNISKASATMYDIKLDIYNAIMTMAFNDAPSKWSHTNNMMSSASDLGVAFATFGGRTHIINVHGVYSGTVITDPNDPTTLQAALAKAQADQSAAQAASDTAQANLVKASSDYAKALELKTQAETTLADATATPLQTQVAENNLRLATIALQNAEARKADAQKAVDNFSADLATKKAALDTAKTELAQAQATATAKAEALETAKVELAKQQGTLDSLNKDKDALLAEKDRLVEEAKALATELKGYLDAPAILANAQATLTEKQAALTEAQAKAETAQNKLETVTAKLAAEE
;
A
#
# COMPACT_ATOMS: atom_id res chain seq x y z
N LYS A 1 -42.86 -15.57 -84.07
CA LYS A 1 -41.43 -15.67 -83.72
C LYS A 1 -41.06 -17.14 -83.66
N THR A 2 -40.01 -17.57 -84.38
CA THR A 2 -39.49 -18.91 -84.31
C THR A 2 -38.61 -19.09 -83.02
N SER A 3 -38.39 -20.35 -82.63
CA SER A 3 -37.49 -20.67 -81.50
C SER A 3 -36.07 -20.05 -81.66
N ALA A 4 -35.61 -19.93 -82.93
CA ALA A 4 -34.33 -19.32 -83.26
C ALA A 4 -34.29 -17.78 -82.99
N ASP A 5 -35.45 -17.12 -83.11
CA ASP A 5 -35.56 -15.66 -82.87
C ASP A 5 -35.59 -15.32 -81.40
N VAL A 6 -35.95 -16.23 -80.52
CA VAL A 6 -36.13 -16.04 -79.10
C VAL A 6 -34.88 -16.48 -78.28
N LYS A 7 -34.12 -17.44 -78.84
CA LYS A 7 -32.98 -18.07 -78.16
C LYS A 7 -31.92 -17.05 -77.72
N PRO A 8 -31.46 -16.06 -78.53
CA PRO A 8 -30.45 -15.08 -78.05
C PRO A 8 -30.92 -14.24 -76.89
N ALA A 9 -32.21 -13.87 -76.84
CA ALA A 9 -32.78 -13.12 -75.73
C ALA A 9 -32.88 -13.96 -74.44
N LEU A 10 -33.22 -15.25 -74.60
CA LEU A 10 -33.27 -16.21 -73.49
C LEU A 10 -31.86 -16.49 -72.94
N ASP A 11 -30.89 -16.72 -73.85
CA ASP A 11 -29.50 -16.91 -73.43
C ASP A 11 -28.93 -15.64 -72.70
N ALA A 12 -29.29 -14.44 -73.16
CA ALA A 12 -28.90 -13.18 -72.51
C ALA A 12 -29.58 -13.06 -71.16
N GLN A 13 -30.86 -13.39 -71.02
CA GLN A 13 -31.57 -13.37 -69.74
C GLN A 13 -30.99 -14.40 -68.77
N GLN A 14 -30.67 -15.60 -69.21
CA GLN A 14 -30.05 -16.64 -68.42
C GLN A 14 -28.67 -16.16 -67.89
N ALA A 15 -27.88 -15.48 -68.72
CA ALA A 15 -26.60 -14.91 -68.30
C ALA A 15 -26.78 -13.83 -67.20
N VAL A 16 -27.85 -13.03 -67.22
CA VAL A 16 -28.20 -12.09 -66.19
C VAL A 16 -28.57 -12.79 -64.88
N VAL A 17 -29.43 -13.83 -64.98
CA VAL A 17 -29.83 -14.65 -63.82
C VAL A 17 -28.60 -15.29 -63.17
N ASP A 18 -27.72 -15.92 -64.00
CA ASP A 18 -26.50 -16.58 -63.51
C ASP A 18 -25.54 -15.57 -62.77
N ALA A 19 -25.39 -14.36 -63.33
CA ALA A 19 -24.57 -13.32 -62.72
C ALA A 19 -25.18 -12.83 -61.37
N THR A 20 -26.51 -12.61 -61.36
CA THR A 20 -27.20 -12.17 -60.11
C THR A 20 -27.20 -13.30 -59.06
N ALA A 21 -27.29 -14.58 -59.49
CA ALA A 21 -27.15 -15.72 -58.59
C ALA A 21 -25.75 -15.80 -57.96
N GLN A 22 -24.69 -15.48 -58.73
CA GLN A 22 -23.33 -15.39 -58.22
C GLN A 22 -23.20 -14.22 -57.23
N ASP A 23 -23.80 -13.07 -57.54
CA ASP A 23 -23.83 -11.92 -56.63
C ASP A 23 -24.56 -12.25 -55.31
N ALA A 24 -25.67 -13.01 -55.38
CA ALA A 24 -26.38 -13.49 -54.20
C ALA A 24 -25.53 -14.46 -53.36
N THR A 25 -24.77 -15.34 -53.99
CA THR A 25 -23.84 -16.25 -53.32
C THR A 25 -22.73 -15.48 -52.60
N ASN A 26 -22.16 -14.48 -53.27
CA ASN A 26 -21.13 -13.61 -52.67
C ASN A 26 -21.70 -12.78 -51.50
N ALA A 27 -22.89 -12.23 -51.66
CA ALA A 27 -23.57 -11.45 -50.61
C ALA A 27 -23.92 -12.33 -49.39
N GLN A 28 -24.27 -13.60 -49.59
CA GLN A 28 -24.48 -14.57 -48.50
C GLN A 28 -23.17 -14.83 -47.74
N ALA A 29 -22.07 -15.06 -48.47
CA ALA A 29 -20.77 -15.25 -47.84
C ALA A 29 -20.31 -14.03 -47.04
N ASP A 30 -20.55 -12.80 -47.57
CA ASP A 30 -20.26 -11.54 -46.87
C ASP A 30 -21.10 -11.43 -45.60
N ALA A 31 -22.40 -11.77 -45.66
CA ALA A 31 -23.31 -11.74 -44.51
C ALA A 31 -22.90 -12.77 -43.43
N ASP A 32 -22.54 -13.99 -43.85
CA ASP A 32 -22.09 -15.04 -42.94
C ASP A 32 -20.79 -14.63 -42.22
N THR A 33 -19.84 -14.05 -42.96
CA THR A 33 -18.58 -13.52 -42.38
C THR A 33 -18.86 -12.40 -41.38
N ALA A 34 -19.70 -11.43 -41.76
CA ALA A 34 -20.04 -10.31 -40.89
C ALA A 34 -20.78 -10.79 -39.62
N ASN A 35 -21.64 -11.80 -39.71
CA ASN A 35 -22.30 -12.39 -38.55
C ASN A 35 -21.31 -13.14 -37.64
N GLN A 36 -20.30 -13.81 -38.22
CA GLN A 36 -19.23 -14.45 -37.46
C GLN A 36 -18.39 -13.40 -36.69
N ASP A 37 -18.11 -12.26 -37.34
CA ASP A 37 -17.40 -11.13 -36.70
C ASP A 37 -18.20 -10.57 -35.53
N VAL A 38 -19.53 -10.47 -35.63
CA VAL A 38 -20.40 -10.07 -34.51
C VAL A 38 -20.31 -11.07 -33.36
N THR A 39 -20.32 -12.38 -33.66
CA THR A 39 -20.21 -13.42 -32.63
C THR A 39 -18.88 -13.33 -31.90
N THR A 40 -17.78 -13.10 -32.61
CA THR A 40 -16.44 -12.91 -32.03
C THR A 40 -16.39 -11.65 -31.20
N ALA A 41 -16.89 -10.53 -31.70
CA ALA A 41 -16.92 -9.27 -31.00
C ALA A 41 -17.78 -9.33 -29.71
N GLN A 42 -18.88 -10.08 -29.72
CA GLN A 42 -19.71 -10.32 -28.54
C GLN A 42 -18.96 -11.13 -27.48
N ALA A 43 -18.25 -12.19 -27.90
CA ALA A 43 -17.41 -12.96 -26.98
C ALA A 43 -16.31 -12.12 -26.34
N ASP A 44 -15.72 -11.21 -27.11
CA ASP A 44 -14.74 -10.24 -26.59
C ASP A 44 -15.36 -9.29 -25.56
N VAL A 45 -16.56 -8.79 -25.79
CA VAL A 45 -17.32 -7.96 -24.84
C VAL A 45 -17.65 -8.74 -23.57
N ASP A 46 -18.07 -9.99 -23.69
CA ASP A 46 -18.38 -10.83 -22.54
C ASP A 46 -17.15 -11.07 -21.67
N THR A 47 -16.00 -11.34 -22.31
CA THR A 47 -14.70 -11.48 -21.62
C THR A 47 -14.29 -10.19 -20.93
N ALA A 48 -14.38 -9.04 -21.61
CA ALA A 48 -14.06 -7.74 -21.05
C ALA A 48 -15.02 -7.35 -19.91
N THR A 49 -16.29 -7.72 -20.01
CA THR A 49 -17.29 -7.52 -18.94
C THR A 49 -16.93 -8.32 -17.70
N GLN A 50 -16.50 -9.59 -17.87
CA GLN A 50 -16.05 -10.39 -16.73
C GLN A 50 -14.80 -9.79 -16.08
N ALA A 51 -13.84 -9.32 -16.88
CA ALA A 51 -12.65 -8.64 -16.36
C ALA A 51 -12.98 -7.38 -15.54
N VAL A 52 -13.98 -6.60 -15.95
CA VAL A 52 -14.47 -5.45 -15.18
C VAL A 52 -15.06 -5.90 -13.84
N LYS A 53 -15.91 -6.94 -13.83
CA LYS A 53 -16.50 -7.47 -12.58
C LYS A 53 -15.43 -7.98 -11.60
N ASP A 54 -14.42 -8.68 -12.12
CA ASP A 54 -13.31 -9.17 -11.29
C ASP A 54 -12.49 -8.00 -10.71
N ALA A 55 -12.23 -6.97 -11.52
CA ALA A 55 -11.54 -5.76 -11.09
C ALA A 55 -12.36 -4.93 -10.08
N GLU A 56 -13.67 -4.83 -10.25
CA GLU A 56 -14.59 -4.20 -9.28
C GLU A 56 -14.58 -4.93 -7.94
N ALA A 57 -14.62 -6.27 -7.96
CA ALA A 57 -14.55 -7.08 -6.75
C ALA A 57 -13.23 -6.87 -5.99
N ASN A 58 -12.12 -6.74 -6.69
CA ASN A 58 -10.82 -6.41 -6.10
C ASN A 58 -10.77 -4.98 -5.54
N THR A 59 -11.40 -4.03 -6.20
CA THR A 59 -11.45 -2.63 -5.77
C THR A 59 -12.28 -2.43 -4.50
N VAL A 60 -13.27 -3.26 -4.24
CA VAL A 60 -14.08 -3.23 -3.00
C VAL A 60 -13.20 -3.34 -1.75
N ASN A 61 -12.12 -4.11 -1.80
CA ASN A 61 -11.20 -4.30 -0.67
C ASN A 61 -10.07 -3.27 -0.62
N ALA A 62 -9.87 -2.48 -1.68
CA ALA A 62 -8.83 -1.45 -1.77
C ALA A 62 -9.26 -0.13 -1.12
N THR A 63 -9.80 -0.21 0.11
CA THR A 63 -10.28 0.96 0.84
C THR A 63 -9.16 1.65 1.61
N PRO A 64 -9.27 2.96 1.90
CA PRO A 64 -8.32 3.66 2.76
C PRO A 64 -8.15 3.00 4.13
N GLU A 65 -9.23 2.44 4.69
CA GLU A 65 -9.23 1.72 5.96
C GLU A 65 -8.40 0.44 5.88
N ASN A 66 -8.56 -0.36 4.83
CA ASN A 66 -7.79 -1.59 4.62
C ASN A 66 -6.31 -1.28 4.32
N ILE A 67 -6.02 -0.23 3.58
CA ILE A 67 -4.65 0.24 3.36
C ILE A 67 -4.01 0.67 4.68
N ALA A 68 -4.71 1.44 5.52
CA ALA A 68 -4.23 1.85 6.83
C ALA A 68 -4.04 0.66 7.78
N ALA A 69 -4.94 -0.33 7.76
CA ALA A 69 -4.81 -1.56 8.52
C ALA A 69 -3.57 -2.36 8.09
N ASN A 70 -3.35 -2.52 6.78
CA ASN A 70 -2.14 -3.18 6.26
C ASN A 70 -0.86 -2.46 6.71
N GLN A 71 -0.83 -1.13 6.70
CA GLN A 71 0.31 -0.35 7.18
C GLN A 71 0.55 -0.53 8.69
N ALA A 72 -0.52 -0.63 9.49
CA ALA A 72 -0.43 -0.92 10.91
C ALA A 72 0.10 -2.33 11.17
N ASP A 73 -0.35 -3.33 10.40
CA ASP A 73 0.14 -4.71 10.47
C ASP A 73 1.61 -4.81 10.07
N GLN A 74 2.05 -4.05 9.05
CA GLN A 74 3.47 -3.94 8.69
C GLN A 74 4.30 -3.35 9.84
N ALA A 75 3.81 -2.32 10.52
CA ALA A 75 4.50 -1.74 11.68
C ALA A 75 4.59 -2.70 12.86
N ALA A 76 3.53 -3.48 13.13
CA ALA A 76 3.51 -4.52 14.15
C ALA A 76 4.50 -5.65 13.80
N ASN A 77 4.49 -6.12 12.55
CA ASN A 77 5.44 -7.13 12.07
C ASN A 77 6.90 -6.68 12.24
N LEU A 78 7.20 -5.41 11.97
CA LEU A 78 8.52 -4.80 12.21
C LEU A 78 8.94 -4.88 13.68
N ALA A 79 8.02 -4.57 14.59
CA ALA A 79 8.28 -4.60 16.04
C ALA A 79 8.52 -6.06 16.49
N ASP A 80 7.73 -7.00 16.01
CA ASP A 80 7.86 -8.43 16.32
C ASP A 80 9.19 -8.99 15.79
N GLN A 81 9.62 -8.60 14.61
CA GLN A 81 10.93 -8.98 14.06
C GLN A 81 12.08 -8.42 14.89
N ALA A 82 11.97 -7.18 15.40
CA ALA A 82 12.99 -6.59 16.27
C ALA A 82 13.07 -7.33 17.63
N ALA A 83 11.93 -7.70 18.22
CA ALA A 83 11.88 -8.49 19.44
C ALA A 83 12.50 -9.89 19.24
N ASN A 84 12.11 -10.58 18.15
CA ASN A 84 12.67 -11.89 17.79
C ASN A 84 14.19 -11.82 17.58
N ALA A 85 14.71 -10.77 16.96
CA ALA A 85 16.15 -10.59 16.79
C ALA A 85 16.87 -10.46 18.14
N THR A 86 16.31 -9.70 19.08
CA THR A 86 16.88 -9.55 20.42
C THR A 86 16.91 -10.89 21.17
N GLU A 87 15.79 -11.61 21.19
CA GLU A 87 15.73 -12.94 21.83
C GLU A 87 16.69 -13.95 21.17
N THR A 88 16.82 -13.89 19.85
CA THR A 88 17.76 -14.74 19.10
C THR A 88 19.22 -14.46 19.50
N ASP A 89 19.59 -13.19 19.68
CA ASP A 89 20.93 -12.80 20.10
C ASP A 89 21.22 -13.28 21.54
N GLU A 90 20.24 -13.18 22.44
CA GLU A 90 20.35 -13.67 23.82
C GLU A 90 20.55 -15.18 23.85
N VAL A 91 19.71 -15.93 23.14
CA VAL A 91 19.82 -17.41 23.06
C VAL A 91 21.15 -17.85 22.42
N ASN A 92 21.64 -17.15 21.39
CA ASN A 92 22.93 -17.43 20.79
C ASN A 92 24.09 -17.23 21.78
N ALA A 93 24.02 -16.19 22.60
CA ALA A 93 25.02 -15.95 23.66
C ALA A 93 25.00 -17.09 24.72
N GLU A 94 23.80 -17.53 25.13
CA GLU A 94 23.61 -18.65 26.04
C GLU A 94 24.12 -19.98 25.43
N ILE A 95 23.83 -20.24 24.15
CA ILE A 95 24.35 -21.42 23.43
C ILE A 95 25.88 -21.42 23.40
N THR A 96 26.49 -20.25 23.14
CA THR A 96 27.96 -20.12 23.13
C THR A 96 28.55 -20.48 24.48
N ALA A 97 28.00 -19.94 25.57
CA ALA A 97 28.44 -20.22 26.93
C ALA A 97 28.21 -21.71 27.29
N GLN A 98 27.04 -22.26 26.95
CA GLN A 98 26.70 -23.66 27.23
C GLN A 98 27.54 -24.63 26.42
N THR A 99 27.90 -24.30 25.17
CA THR A 99 28.81 -25.12 24.36
C THR A 99 30.17 -25.29 25.05
N GLN A 100 30.70 -24.22 25.66
CA GLN A 100 31.94 -24.30 26.44
C GLN A 100 31.75 -25.19 27.69
N THR A 101 30.61 -25.02 28.38
CA THR A 101 30.29 -25.86 29.56
C THR A 101 30.23 -27.36 29.21
N VAL A 102 29.62 -27.69 28.07
CA VAL A 102 29.60 -29.08 27.58
C VAL A 102 31.01 -29.58 27.22
N ALA A 103 31.83 -28.74 26.59
CA ALA A 103 33.22 -29.10 26.28
C ALA A 103 34.05 -29.37 27.55
N ASP A 104 33.84 -28.55 28.60
CA ASP A 104 34.48 -28.75 29.90
C ASP A 104 34.02 -30.07 30.56
N ALA A 105 32.71 -30.33 30.51
CA ALA A 105 32.14 -31.57 31.05
C ALA A 105 32.63 -32.83 30.29
N GLN A 106 32.77 -32.73 28.96
CA GLN A 106 33.34 -33.81 28.13
C GLN A 106 34.81 -34.05 28.48
N THR A 107 35.60 -33.00 28.67
CA THR A 107 36.98 -33.08 29.13
C THR A 107 37.06 -33.77 30.50
N ALA A 108 36.14 -33.50 31.40
CA ALA A 108 36.06 -34.16 32.69
C ALA A 108 35.75 -35.65 32.56
N VAL A 109 34.85 -36.06 31.65
CA VAL A 109 34.56 -37.47 31.36
C VAL A 109 35.78 -38.16 30.77
N ASP A 110 36.45 -37.55 29.79
CA ASP A 110 37.64 -38.14 29.14
C ASP A 110 38.77 -38.32 30.16
N THR A 111 38.96 -37.37 31.06
CA THR A 111 39.92 -37.45 32.15
C THR A 111 39.55 -38.57 33.13
N ALA A 112 38.32 -38.64 33.57
CA ALA A 112 37.84 -39.65 34.50
C ALA A 112 37.92 -41.04 33.89
N GLN A 113 37.64 -41.20 32.58
CA GLN A 113 37.78 -42.45 31.87
C GLN A 113 39.26 -42.91 31.83
N ALA A 114 40.18 -42.04 31.49
CA ALA A 114 41.59 -42.31 31.43
C ALA A 114 42.18 -42.64 32.83
N GLU A 115 41.73 -41.94 33.85
CA GLU A 115 42.12 -42.22 35.24
C GLU A 115 41.60 -43.59 35.71
N LYS A 116 40.37 -43.96 35.33
CA LYS A 116 39.82 -45.29 35.60
C LYS A 116 40.62 -46.36 34.86
N ASP A 117 40.90 -46.20 33.59
CA ASP A 117 41.67 -47.16 32.79
C ASP A 117 43.09 -47.35 33.37
N THR A 118 43.72 -46.27 33.81
CA THR A 118 45.00 -46.27 34.49
C THR A 118 44.92 -47.05 35.83
N ALA A 119 43.87 -46.77 36.62
CA ALA A 119 43.67 -47.43 37.89
C ALA A 119 43.42 -48.96 37.72
N ASP A 120 42.61 -49.34 36.71
CA ASP A 120 42.36 -50.76 36.39
C ASP A 120 43.64 -51.46 35.90
N ALA A 121 44.44 -50.82 35.06
CA ALA A 121 45.74 -51.34 34.63
C ALA A 121 46.72 -51.48 35.81
N ASN A 122 46.66 -50.53 36.73
CA ASN A 122 47.48 -50.60 37.94
C ASN A 122 47.06 -51.77 38.87
N VAL A 123 45.78 -52.09 39.00
CA VAL A 123 45.28 -53.25 39.70
C VAL A 123 45.88 -54.53 39.07
N THR A 124 45.77 -54.68 37.74
CA THR A 124 46.34 -55.80 37.02
C THR A 124 47.87 -55.94 37.25
N ALA A 125 48.55 -54.82 37.24
CA ALA A 125 50.00 -54.76 37.49
C ALA A 125 50.37 -55.19 38.93
N LYS A 126 49.61 -54.74 39.94
CA LYS A 126 49.81 -55.06 41.31
C LYS A 126 49.47 -56.55 41.63
N GLU A 127 48.48 -57.11 40.92
CA GLU A 127 48.21 -58.54 40.94
C GLU A 127 49.43 -59.36 40.43
N ALA A 128 50.06 -58.92 39.34
CA ALA A 128 51.28 -59.52 38.81
C ALA A 128 52.45 -59.35 39.79
N ASP A 129 52.58 -58.20 40.46
CA ASP A 129 53.62 -58.00 41.49
C ASP A 129 53.44 -58.91 42.69
N VAL A 130 52.21 -59.11 43.16
CA VAL A 130 51.94 -60.13 44.24
C VAL A 130 52.34 -61.51 43.79
N LYS A 131 51.97 -61.91 42.57
CA LYS A 131 52.34 -63.20 42.01
C LYS A 131 53.85 -63.38 41.88
N ALA A 132 54.56 -62.38 41.39
CA ALA A 132 56.01 -62.36 41.27
C ALA A 132 56.69 -62.49 42.65
N ALA A 133 56.19 -61.74 43.67
CA ALA A 133 56.71 -61.82 45.02
C ALA A 133 56.49 -63.24 45.66
N GLN A 134 55.36 -63.88 45.44
CA GLN A 134 55.07 -65.23 45.83
C GLN A 134 56.01 -66.22 45.12
N ASN A 135 56.18 -66.06 43.81
CA ASN A 135 57.05 -66.89 43.01
C ASN A 135 58.54 -66.75 43.42
N ALA A 136 58.97 -65.57 43.79
CA ALA A 136 60.30 -65.31 44.28
C ALA A 136 60.60 -66.08 45.57
N ILE A 137 59.65 -66.23 46.49
CA ILE A 137 59.75 -66.99 47.69
C ILE A 137 59.90 -68.52 47.39
N SER A 138 59.12 -69.00 46.41
CA SER A 138 59.18 -70.41 45.97
C SER A 138 60.35 -70.69 45.04
N GLY A 139 61.06 -69.69 44.56
CA GLY A 139 62.20 -69.82 43.65
C GLY A 139 61.82 -70.17 42.20
N THR A 140 60.57 -69.94 41.83
CA THR A 140 60.03 -70.18 40.48
C THR A 140 59.50 -68.91 39.88
N GLY A 141 59.37 -68.84 38.52
CA GLY A 141 58.70 -67.76 37.85
C GLY A 141 59.58 -66.57 37.43
N LEU A 142 60.92 -66.66 37.48
CA LEU A 142 61.84 -65.63 37.02
C LEU A 142 61.62 -65.29 35.54
N ALA A 143 61.36 -66.30 34.69
CA ALA A 143 61.11 -66.10 33.28
C ALA A 143 59.84 -65.27 33.06
N GLU A 144 58.78 -65.45 33.86
CA GLU A 144 57.56 -64.66 33.83
C GLU A 144 57.83 -63.23 34.29
N ALA A 145 58.59 -63.02 35.33
CA ALA A 145 58.97 -61.67 35.79
C ALA A 145 59.82 -60.95 34.74
N GLN A 146 60.72 -61.64 34.05
CA GLN A 146 61.50 -61.05 32.94
C GLN A 146 60.62 -60.70 31.77
N ALA A 147 59.64 -61.55 31.40
CA ALA A 147 58.67 -61.26 30.36
C ALA A 147 57.80 -60.02 30.71
N ASN A 148 57.42 -59.93 31.99
CA ASN A 148 56.67 -58.71 32.46
C ASN A 148 57.54 -57.46 32.33
N LEU A 149 58.84 -57.50 32.58
CA LEU A 149 59.78 -56.40 32.39
C LEU A 149 59.92 -56.03 30.91
N ASP A 150 60.01 -57.02 30.02
CA ASP A 150 60.08 -56.81 28.58
C ASP A 150 58.81 -56.13 28.05
N ASN A 151 57.64 -56.63 28.47
CA ASN A 151 56.34 -56.03 28.12
C ASN A 151 56.21 -54.61 28.67
N ALA A 152 56.67 -54.33 29.88
CA ALA A 152 56.67 -52.99 30.46
C ALA A 152 57.60 -52.01 29.68
N SER A 153 58.74 -52.55 29.20
CA SER A 153 59.67 -51.77 28.35
C SER A 153 59.06 -51.42 27.00
N GLU A 154 58.31 -52.35 26.38
CA GLU A 154 57.58 -52.10 25.14
C GLU A 154 56.47 -51.04 25.38
N ALA A 155 55.71 -51.16 26.48
CA ALA A 155 54.69 -50.22 26.86
C ALA A 155 55.22 -48.79 27.02
N VAL A 156 56.44 -48.59 27.50
CA VAL A 156 57.11 -47.29 27.55
C VAL A 156 57.37 -46.75 26.12
N THR A 157 57.81 -47.63 25.22
CA THR A 157 58.02 -47.26 23.82
C THR A 157 56.72 -46.81 23.15
N ASP A 158 55.66 -47.59 23.36
CA ASP A 158 54.33 -47.26 22.81
C ASP A 158 53.76 -45.97 23.42
N ALA A 159 53.95 -45.77 24.74
CA ALA A 159 53.50 -44.55 25.41
C ALA A 159 54.23 -43.26 24.88
N ASN A 160 55.54 -43.39 24.58
CA ASN A 160 56.29 -42.30 23.93
C ASN A 160 55.72 -41.96 22.54
N ALA A 161 55.43 -42.96 21.71
CA ALA A 161 54.80 -42.77 20.42
C ALA A 161 53.43 -42.13 20.54
N ASN A 162 52.63 -42.46 21.55
CA ASN A 162 51.35 -41.87 21.83
C ASN A 162 51.49 -40.38 22.23
N VAL A 163 52.50 -40.00 23.00
CA VAL A 163 52.82 -38.60 23.34
C VAL A 163 53.16 -37.78 22.08
N ASP A 164 53.99 -38.37 21.19
CA ASP A 164 54.35 -37.71 19.92
C ASP A 164 53.10 -37.48 19.05
N THR A 165 52.24 -38.50 18.94
CA THR A 165 50.97 -38.40 18.20
C THR A 165 50.04 -37.35 18.81
N ALA A 166 49.89 -37.34 20.14
CA ALA A 166 49.08 -36.37 20.83
C ALA A 166 49.64 -34.94 20.72
N THR A 167 50.95 -34.78 20.69
CA THR A 167 51.60 -33.47 20.45
C THR A 167 51.26 -32.93 19.07
N GLN A 168 51.33 -33.76 18.03
CA GLN A 168 50.94 -33.37 16.69
C GLN A 168 49.45 -33.02 16.62
N ALA A 169 48.59 -33.78 17.29
CA ALA A 169 47.16 -33.51 17.36
C ALA A 169 46.82 -32.15 18.00
N VAL A 170 47.63 -31.69 18.98
CA VAL A 170 47.49 -30.37 19.57
C VAL A 170 47.79 -29.28 18.52
N GLU A 171 48.83 -29.42 17.72
CA GLU A 171 49.15 -28.43 16.67
C GLU A 171 48.08 -28.41 15.59
N ASP A 172 47.56 -29.57 15.19
CA ASP A 172 46.45 -29.66 14.21
C ASP A 172 45.16 -29.05 14.76
N ALA A 173 44.86 -29.30 16.06
CA ALA A 173 43.70 -28.72 16.73
C ALA A 173 43.78 -27.18 16.85
N LYS A 174 44.96 -26.63 17.19
CA LYS A 174 45.19 -25.18 17.24
C LYS A 174 44.94 -24.53 15.89
N LYS A 175 45.38 -25.18 14.81
CA LYS A 175 45.11 -24.70 13.46
C LYS A 175 43.63 -24.73 13.12
N ALA A 176 42.96 -25.86 13.45
CA ALA A 176 41.52 -26.01 13.21
C ALA A 176 40.71 -24.96 13.99
N ASP A 177 41.07 -24.68 15.24
CA ASP A 177 40.40 -23.66 16.06
C ASP A 177 40.69 -22.24 15.56
N ALA A 178 41.88 -21.97 15.02
CA ALA A 178 42.19 -20.69 14.36
C ALA A 178 41.38 -20.50 13.08
N ASP A 179 41.25 -21.54 12.25
CA ASP A 179 40.41 -21.53 11.04
C ASP A 179 38.91 -21.32 11.38
N ARG A 180 38.44 -21.99 12.46
CA ARG A 180 37.11 -21.75 13.01
C ARG A 180 36.91 -20.30 13.43
N GLY A 181 37.87 -19.75 14.19
CA GLY A 181 37.84 -18.37 14.63
C GLY A 181 37.77 -17.37 13.46
N ALA A 182 38.54 -17.66 12.40
CA ALA A 182 38.50 -16.84 11.16
C ALA A 182 37.13 -16.91 10.47
N LYS A 183 36.51 -18.09 10.39
CA LYS A 183 35.16 -18.26 9.84
C LYS A 183 34.11 -17.54 10.67
N ILE A 184 34.17 -17.62 12.00
CA ILE A 184 33.27 -16.90 12.90
C ILE A 184 33.41 -15.39 12.68
N LYS A 185 34.63 -14.87 12.66
CA LYS A 185 34.89 -13.44 12.45
C LYS A 185 34.37 -12.96 11.10
N ALA A 186 34.53 -13.76 10.04
CA ALA A 186 33.98 -13.44 8.72
C ALA A 186 32.46 -13.45 8.75
N ALA A 187 31.83 -14.43 9.42
CA ALA A 187 30.38 -14.50 9.56
C ALA A 187 29.82 -13.35 10.43
N GLU A 188 30.50 -12.96 11.50
CA GLU A 188 30.14 -11.78 12.32
C GLU A 188 30.20 -10.49 11.50
N THR A 189 31.23 -10.34 10.65
CA THR A 189 31.34 -9.21 9.75
C THR A 189 30.18 -9.17 8.75
N GLU A 190 29.81 -10.32 8.20
CA GLU A 190 28.67 -10.42 7.28
C GLU A 190 27.34 -10.10 7.98
N VAL A 191 27.12 -10.59 9.21
CA VAL A 191 25.95 -10.22 10.02
C VAL A 191 25.89 -8.71 10.26
N ALA A 192 27.04 -8.08 10.58
CA ALA A 192 27.09 -6.64 10.77
C ALA A 192 26.72 -5.88 9.48
N VAL A 193 27.25 -6.29 8.33
CA VAL A 193 26.91 -5.69 7.03
C VAL A 193 25.43 -5.85 6.71
N LYS A 194 24.85 -7.03 6.98
CA LYS A 194 23.41 -7.26 6.74
C LYS A 194 22.53 -6.51 7.76
N SER A 195 22.99 -6.35 9.00
CA SER A 195 22.32 -5.49 10.00
C SER A 195 22.26 -4.04 9.53
N ASP A 196 23.38 -3.49 9.05
CA ASP A 196 23.41 -2.13 8.52
C ASP A 196 22.48 -1.97 7.31
N ALA A 197 22.40 -3.00 6.45
CA ALA A 197 21.47 -3.03 5.33
C ALA A 197 20.00 -3.04 5.80
N VAL A 198 19.67 -3.79 6.85
CA VAL A 198 18.34 -3.78 7.49
C VAL A 198 18.01 -2.41 8.04
N ASP A 199 18.93 -1.77 8.76
CA ASP A 199 18.72 -0.43 9.33
C ASP A 199 18.51 0.61 8.23
N THR A 200 19.26 0.52 7.15
CA THR A 200 19.11 1.37 5.96
C THR A 200 17.73 1.15 5.31
N ALA A 201 17.33 -0.10 5.12
CA ALA A 201 16.04 -0.43 4.53
C ALA A 201 14.87 0.01 5.42
N LYS A 202 15.01 -0.13 6.75
CA LYS A 202 14.05 0.36 7.74
C LYS A 202 13.88 1.87 7.67
N ALA A 203 14.98 2.62 7.60
CA ALA A 203 14.93 4.07 7.48
C ALA A 203 14.21 4.50 6.19
N LYS A 204 14.48 3.82 5.06
CA LYS A 204 13.78 4.06 3.79
C LYS A 204 12.30 3.72 3.88
N LEU A 205 11.94 2.63 4.54
CA LEU A 205 10.54 2.23 4.76
C LEU A 205 9.80 3.30 5.58
N THR A 206 10.38 3.77 6.68
CA THR A 206 9.80 4.83 7.51
C THR A 206 9.59 6.11 6.69
N ALA A 207 10.61 6.53 5.92
CA ALA A 207 10.51 7.71 5.07
C ALA A 207 9.42 7.54 3.98
N ALA A 208 9.30 6.35 3.40
CA ALA A 208 8.27 6.06 2.40
C ALA A 208 6.86 6.05 3.03
N GLN A 209 6.70 5.58 4.26
CA GLN A 209 5.43 5.63 5.01
C GLN A 209 5.01 7.08 5.28
N ASP A 210 5.93 7.92 5.73
CA ASP A 210 5.68 9.33 6.02
C ASP A 210 5.32 10.09 4.74
N GLU A 211 6.04 9.84 3.64
CA GLU A 211 5.74 10.44 2.34
C GLU A 211 4.39 9.97 1.80
N SER A 212 4.07 8.69 1.88
CA SER A 212 2.78 8.13 1.47
C SER A 212 1.63 8.78 2.23
N LYS A 213 1.77 8.93 3.56
CA LYS A 213 0.78 9.62 4.38
C LYS A 213 0.61 11.08 3.94
N THR A 214 1.71 11.80 3.77
CA THR A 214 1.70 13.22 3.37
C THR A 214 0.99 13.40 2.01
N ARG A 215 1.28 12.53 1.03
CA ARG A 215 0.66 12.60 -0.30
C ARG A 215 -0.80 12.19 -0.29
N THR A 216 -1.18 11.23 0.55
CA THR A 216 -2.59 10.85 0.74
C THR A 216 -3.39 12.00 1.37
N ASP A 217 -2.85 12.66 2.39
CA ASP A 217 -3.49 13.82 3.02
C ASP A 217 -3.66 14.98 2.01
N ALA A 218 -2.64 15.22 1.17
CA ALA A 218 -2.70 16.21 0.10
C ALA A 218 -3.75 15.86 -0.96
N LEU A 219 -3.86 14.60 -1.36
CA LEU A 219 -4.88 14.12 -2.30
C LEU A 219 -6.28 14.31 -1.74
N ASN A 220 -6.52 13.95 -0.47
CA ASN A 220 -7.82 14.15 0.17
C ASN A 220 -8.22 15.62 0.16
N LYS A 221 -7.27 16.52 0.45
CA LYS A 221 -7.51 17.96 0.38
C LYS A 221 -7.90 18.43 -1.02
N THR A 222 -7.27 17.91 -2.07
CA THR A 222 -7.63 18.26 -3.46
C THR A 222 -8.97 17.65 -3.87
N ASN A 223 -9.32 16.44 -3.38
CA ASN A 223 -10.64 15.84 -3.57
C ASN A 223 -11.74 16.72 -2.98
N ASP A 224 -11.53 17.24 -1.77
CA ASP A 224 -12.46 18.16 -1.11
C ASP A 224 -12.58 19.47 -1.90
N ALA A 225 -11.48 19.98 -2.46
CA ALA A 225 -11.49 21.18 -3.30
C ALA A 225 -12.29 20.96 -4.60
N VAL A 226 -12.14 19.81 -5.26
CA VAL A 226 -12.93 19.44 -6.45
C VAL A 226 -14.40 19.33 -6.08
N LYS A 227 -14.72 18.67 -4.98
CA LYS A 227 -16.10 18.56 -4.49
C LYS A 227 -16.71 19.95 -4.25
N THR A 228 -16.00 20.81 -3.53
CA THR A 228 -16.42 22.17 -3.23
C THR A 228 -16.67 22.97 -4.51
N ALA A 229 -15.75 22.92 -5.48
CA ALA A 229 -15.89 23.61 -6.76
C ALA A 229 -17.05 23.04 -7.60
N THR A 230 -17.26 21.73 -7.57
CA THR A 230 -18.38 21.07 -8.25
C THR A 230 -19.72 21.48 -7.64
N ASP A 231 -19.82 21.45 -6.31
CA ASP A 231 -21.02 21.86 -5.59
C ASP A 231 -21.34 23.35 -5.84
N ALA A 232 -20.32 24.21 -5.83
CA ALA A 232 -20.49 25.63 -6.15
C ALA A 232 -21.03 25.84 -7.56
N LEU A 233 -20.50 25.12 -8.55
CA LEU A 233 -20.96 25.20 -9.93
C LEU A 233 -22.38 24.64 -10.11
N ALA A 234 -22.73 23.59 -9.38
CA ALA A 234 -24.09 23.00 -9.39
C ALA A 234 -25.15 23.95 -8.77
N ASN A 235 -24.72 24.80 -7.84
CA ASN A 235 -25.60 25.78 -7.15
C ASN A 235 -25.54 27.20 -7.73
N VAL A 236 -24.86 27.39 -8.88
CA VAL A 236 -24.82 28.69 -9.52
C VAL A 236 -26.18 29.05 -10.12
N ASP A 237 -26.60 30.29 -9.87
CA ASP A 237 -27.82 30.82 -10.47
C ASP A 237 -27.62 31.10 -11.96
N THR A 238 -28.57 30.70 -12.79
CA THR A 238 -28.58 30.98 -14.22
C THR A 238 -29.87 31.62 -14.64
N VAL A 239 -29.78 32.50 -15.64
CA VAL A 239 -30.94 33.18 -16.24
C VAL A 239 -30.83 33.02 -17.75
N THR A 240 -31.89 32.51 -18.35
CA THR A 240 -31.98 32.32 -19.79
C THR A 240 -33.17 33.13 -20.31
N ILE A 241 -32.88 34.14 -21.10
CA ILE A 241 -33.91 34.98 -21.72
C ILE A 241 -34.10 34.56 -23.18
N ALA A 242 -35.33 34.40 -23.59
CA ALA A 242 -35.69 34.06 -24.97
C ALA A 242 -35.25 35.12 -25.98
N ASP A 243 -35.22 34.76 -27.26
CA ASP A 243 -34.85 35.68 -28.34
C ASP A 243 -35.73 36.95 -28.33
N GLY A 244 -35.09 38.09 -28.18
CA GLY A 244 -35.75 39.40 -28.06
C GLY A 244 -35.91 40.16 -29.36
N LYS A 245 -35.58 39.58 -30.53
CA LYS A 245 -35.60 40.31 -31.83
C LYS A 245 -36.95 40.93 -32.17
N GLN A 246 -38.02 40.17 -31.99
CA GLN A 246 -39.36 40.69 -32.28
C GLN A 246 -39.73 41.85 -31.35
N PHE A 247 -39.40 41.72 -30.05
CA PHE A 247 -39.67 42.81 -29.09
C PHE A 247 -38.85 44.06 -29.40
N ILE A 248 -37.63 43.93 -29.92
CA ILE A 248 -36.80 45.05 -30.37
C ILE A 248 -37.49 45.79 -31.51
N GLU A 249 -38.03 45.07 -32.50
CA GLU A 249 -38.70 45.67 -33.63
C GLU A 249 -40.03 46.32 -33.20
N ASP A 250 -40.82 45.67 -32.38
CA ASP A 250 -42.09 46.23 -31.87
C ASP A 250 -41.86 47.51 -31.04
N ARG A 251 -40.76 47.48 -30.24
CA ARG A 251 -40.37 48.67 -29.47
C ARG A 251 -39.95 49.85 -30.36
N LYS A 252 -39.29 49.59 -31.50
CA LYS A 252 -38.98 50.68 -32.49
C LYS A 252 -40.18 51.28 -33.08
N THR A 253 -41.24 50.53 -33.32
CA THR A 253 -42.52 51.06 -33.84
C THR A 253 -43.32 51.81 -32.79
N GLY A 254 -43.09 51.55 -31.50
CA GLY A 254 -43.81 52.16 -30.40
C GLY A 254 -45.23 51.63 -30.21
N ASP A 255 -45.61 50.52 -30.84
CA ASP A 255 -46.94 49.93 -30.71
C ASP A 255 -47.01 49.06 -29.43
N SER A 256 -47.78 49.56 -28.46
CA SER A 256 -47.92 48.95 -27.15
C SER A 256 -48.59 47.57 -27.19
N ASP A 257 -49.43 47.28 -28.17
CA ASP A 257 -50.15 46.05 -28.34
C ASP A 257 -49.16 44.96 -28.82
N PHE A 258 -48.38 45.20 -29.85
CA PHE A 258 -47.34 44.29 -30.34
C PHE A 258 -46.24 44.07 -29.31
N MET A 259 -45.81 45.10 -28.58
CA MET A 259 -44.88 44.97 -27.48
C MET A 259 -45.42 44.05 -26.38
N THR A 260 -46.71 44.13 -26.06
CA THR A 260 -47.34 43.25 -25.07
C THR A 260 -47.33 41.81 -25.53
N ASP A 261 -47.62 41.52 -26.79
CA ASP A 261 -47.66 40.20 -27.36
C ASP A 261 -46.25 39.57 -27.42
N SER A 262 -45.27 40.28 -27.96
CA SER A 262 -43.89 39.79 -28.03
C SER A 262 -43.23 39.68 -26.64
N GLY A 263 -43.54 40.59 -25.73
CA GLY A 263 -43.08 40.54 -24.35
C GLY A 263 -43.63 39.35 -23.58
N SER A 264 -44.92 39.06 -23.77
CA SER A 264 -45.54 37.87 -23.16
C SER A 264 -44.88 36.57 -23.64
N THR A 265 -44.53 36.48 -24.94
CA THR A 265 -43.82 35.36 -25.52
C THR A 265 -42.43 35.17 -24.89
N ILE A 266 -41.69 36.28 -24.70
CA ILE A 266 -40.38 36.26 -24.03
C ILE A 266 -40.52 35.74 -22.59
N ILE A 267 -41.48 36.25 -21.82
CA ILE A 267 -41.71 35.82 -20.44
C ILE A 267 -41.99 34.32 -20.39
N GLU A 268 -42.86 33.82 -21.26
CA GLU A 268 -43.24 32.41 -21.30
C GLU A 268 -42.06 31.49 -21.66
N GLN A 269 -41.18 31.91 -22.57
CA GLN A 269 -40.06 31.12 -23.07
C GLN A 269 -38.74 31.31 -22.29
N SER A 270 -38.72 32.23 -21.35
CA SER A 270 -37.55 32.50 -20.49
C SER A 270 -37.62 31.73 -19.19
N SER A 271 -36.48 31.51 -18.58
CA SER A 271 -36.37 30.76 -17.31
C SER A 271 -35.22 31.24 -16.45
N THR A 272 -35.30 30.91 -15.19
CA THR A 272 -34.18 31.00 -14.25
C THR A 272 -34.01 29.65 -13.54
N ASN A 273 -32.76 29.31 -13.27
CA ASN A 273 -32.41 28.17 -12.41
C ASN A 273 -31.63 28.69 -11.21
N ILE A 274 -32.23 28.58 -10.03
CA ILE A 274 -31.68 29.06 -8.77
C ILE A 274 -31.12 27.86 -8.02
N GLY A 275 -29.94 27.97 -7.43
CA GLY A 275 -29.27 26.90 -6.72
C GLY A 275 -30.13 26.32 -5.59
N ASP A 276 -30.10 24.99 -5.43
CA ASP A 276 -30.92 24.28 -4.44
C ASP A 276 -30.56 24.64 -2.99
N ASP A 277 -29.32 25.04 -2.72
CA ASP A 277 -28.88 25.48 -1.40
C ASP A 277 -29.71 26.69 -0.90
N ASP A 278 -30.18 27.55 -1.81
CA ASP A 278 -30.99 28.68 -1.49
C ASP A 278 -32.38 28.32 -0.94
N LYS A 279 -32.86 27.11 -1.16
CA LYS A 279 -34.10 26.57 -0.57
C LYS A 279 -34.00 26.33 0.92
N LEU A 280 -32.77 26.20 1.42
CA LEU A 280 -32.48 25.94 2.83
C LEU A 280 -32.17 27.22 3.63
N LYS A 281 -31.96 28.35 2.95
CA LYS A 281 -31.56 29.61 3.55
C LYS A 281 -32.75 30.53 3.68
N VAL A 282 -33.24 30.70 4.91
CA VAL A 282 -34.34 31.64 5.22
C VAL A 282 -33.76 33.04 5.49
N ILE A 283 -34.28 34.07 4.84
CA ILE A 283 -33.88 35.47 4.99
C ILE A 283 -35.08 36.35 5.21
N ASP A 284 -34.85 37.56 5.78
CA ASP A 284 -35.78 38.66 5.84
C ASP A 284 -35.15 39.89 5.12
N VAL A 285 -35.78 40.35 4.07
CA VAL A 285 -35.23 41.45 3.23
C VAL A 285 -35.12 42.78 3.97
N ASN A 286 -35.82 42.94 5.11
CA ASN A 286 -35.70 44.13 5.95
C ASN A 286 -34.50 44.12 6.90
N THR A 287 -33.89 42.92 7.11
CA THR A 287 -32.79 42.70 8.07
C THR A 287 -31.64 41.91 7.45
N LEU A 288 -31.34 42.13 6.19
CA LEU A 288 -30.31 41.41 5.45
C LEU A 288 -28.91 41.68 6.01
N SER A 289 -28.08 40.62 6.07
CA SER A 289 -26.63 40.78 6.22
C SER A 289 -26.06 41.49 4.97
N ASP A 290 -24.84 42.06 5.11
CA ASP A 290 -24.17 42.68 3.96
C ASP A 290 -23.90 41.68 2.83
N SER A 291 -23.59 40.43 3.19
CA SER A 291 -23.41 39.31 2.24
C SER A 291 -24.71 39.02 1.47
N ASP A 292 -25.84 38.94 2.16
CA ASP A 292 -27.13 38.64 1.53
C ASP A 292 -27.64 39.81 0.68
N LYS A 293 -27.39 41.06 1.11
CA LYS A 293 -27.65 42.23 0.28
C LYS A 293 -26.89 42.16 -1.04
N GLN A 294 -25.62 41.83 -0.97
CA GLN A 294 -24.76 41.70 -2.14
C GLN A 294 -25.20 40.54 -3.04
N GLU A 295 -25.52 39.41 -2.47
CA GLU A 295 -25.99 38.23 -3.21
C GLU A 295 -27.28 38.52 -3.99
N LEU A 296 -28.26 39.10 -3.35
CA LEU A 296 -29.53 39.50 -4.00
C LEU A 296 -29.32 40.57 -5.06
N ALA A 297 -28.45 41.54 -4.80
CA ALA A 297 -28.12 42.60 -5.78
C ALA A 297 -27.40 42.02 -7.01
N LEU A 298 -26.49 41.09 -6.83
CA LEU A 298 -25.80 40.40 -7.93
C LEU A 298 -26.76 39.50 -8.74
N TYR A 299 -27.70 38.82 -8.08
CA TYR A 299 -28.72 38.05 -8.78
C TYR A 299 -29.63 38.99 -9.59
N THR A 300 -30.05 40.11 -9.00
CA THR A 300 -30.84 41.16 -9.71
C THR A 300 -30.10 41.67 -10.94
N LEU A 301 -28.80 41.98 -10.78
CA LEU A 301 -27.93 42.38 -11.89
C LEU A 301 -27.88 41.31 -12.99
N LYS A 302 -27.78 40.05 -12.61
CA LYS A 302 -27.74 38.89 -13.54
C LYS A 302 -29.02 38.85 -14.39
N VAL A 303 -30.19 39.00 -13.78
CA VAL A 303 -31.46 39.03 -14.49
C VAL A 303 -31.55 40.23 -15.42
N ILE A 304 -31.24 41.44 -14.93
CA ILE A 304 -31.27 42.68 -15.73
C ILE A 304 -30.28 42.59 -16.90
N ASN A 305 -29.09 42.10 -16.69
CA ASN A 305 -28.11 41.96 -17.77
C ASN A 305 -28.49 40.88 -18.79
N ALA A 306 -29.18 39.82 -18.38
CA ALA A 306 -29.74 38.85 -19.32
C ALA A 306 -30.84 39.47 -20.17
N VAL A 307 -31.71 40.28 -19.59
CA VAL A 307 -32.72 41.09 -20.32
C VAL A 307 -32.03 42.03 -21.29
N ARG A 308 -31.05 42.80 -20.85
CA ARG A 308 -30.28 43.74 -21.69
C ARG A 308 -29.57 43.03 -22.85
N ALA A 309 -28.94 41.88 -22.58
CA ALA A 309 -28.31 41.08 -23.62
C ALA A 309 -29.28 40.59 -24.68
N SER A 310 -30.52 40.21 -24.32
CA SER A 310 -31.58 39.82 -25.25
C SER A 310 -31.99 40.97 -26.17
N GLN A 311 -31.74 42.19 -25.74
CA GLN A 311 -32.02 43.41 -26.48
C GLN A 311 -30.78 44.02 -27.17
N GLY A 312 -29.65 43.32 -27.18
CA GLY A 312 -28.40 43.77 -27.80
C GLY A 312 -27.72 44.94 -27.07
N LEU A 313 -28.01 45.13 -25.78
CA LEU A 313 -27.47 46.19 -24.95
C LEU A 313 -26.27 45.73 -24.12
N THR A 314 -25.37 46.70 -23.85
CA THR A 314 -24.21 46.41 -22.97
C THR A 314 -24.64 46.10 -21.54
N PRO A 315 -23.96 45.23 -20.83
CA PRO A 315 -24.27 44.91 -19.44
C PRO A 315 -24.03 46.12 -18.52
N MET A 316 -24.84 46.22 -17.47
CA MET A 316 -24.63 47.14 -16.35
C MET A 316 -23.68 46.52 -15.34
N GLN A 317 -23.13 47.34 -14.45
CA GLN A 317 -22.30 46.95 -13.31
C GLN A 317 -23.05 47.24 -12.00
N LEU A 318 -22.80 46.42 -11.00
CA LEU A 318 -23.16 46.70 -9.62
C LEU A 318 -22.01 47.47 -8.98
N THR A 319 -22.28 48.60 -8.36
CA THR A 319 -21.27 49.45 -7.73
C THR A 319 -21.63 49.79 -6.29
N THR A 320 -20.62 50.04 -5.46
CA THR A 320 -20.84 50.46 -4.06
C THR A 320 -21.60 51.78 -3.99
N GLY A 321 -21.35 52.69 -4.95
CA GLY A 321 -22.11 53.95 -5.07
C GLY A 321 -23.57 53.73 -5.44
N GLY A 322 -23.86 52.82 -6.38
CA GLY A 322 -25.21 52.43 -6.74
C GLY A 322 -25.96 51.77 -5.56
N MET A 323 -25.30 50.91 -4.81
CA MET A 323 -25.89 50.32 -3.59
C MET A 323 -26.22 51.37 -2.54
N THR A 324 -25.36 52.38 -2.36
CA THR A 324 -25.62 53.51 -1.46
C THR A 324 -26.80 54.34 -1.95
N ALA A 325 -26.89 54.64 -3.23
CA ALA A 325 -28.01 55.38 -3.82
C ALA A 325 -29.35 54.64 -3.62
N ALA A 326 -29.35 53.30 -3.85
CA ALA A 326 -30.53 52.46 -3.63
C ALA A 326 -30.96 52.43 -2.16
N LYS A 327 -29.97 52.29 -1.22
CA LYS A 327 -30.23 52.33 0.21
C LYS A 327 -30.85 53.70 0.63
N ASN A 328 -30.28 54.79 0.18
CA ASN A 328 -30.80 56.11 0.48
C ASN A 328 -32.24 56.28 -0.05
N GLN A 329 -32.53 55.73 -1.20
CA GLN A 329 -33.86 55.76 -1.76
C GLN A 329 -34.84 54.88 -0.95
N ALA A 330 -34.43 53.69 -0.52
CA ALA A 330 -35.20 52.83 0.39
C ALA A 330 -35.53 53.54 1.69
N ASP A 331 -34.55 54.21 2.31
CA ASP A 331 -34.72 54.94 3.58
C ASP A 331 -35.77 56.07 3.42
N LYS A 332 -35.78 56.77 2.30
CA LYS A 332 -36.78 57.81 1.98
C LYS A 332 -38.19 57.23 1.88
N TYR A 333 -38.35 56.07 1.22
CA TYR A 333 -39.64 55.40 1.10
C TYR A 333 -40.16 54.86 2.43
N ILE A 334 -39.27 54.28 3.25
CA ILE A 334 -39.62 53.84 4.59
C ILE A 334 -40.08 55.00 5.45
N THR A 335 -39.40 56.14 5.38
CA THR A 335 -39.74 57.35 6.13
C THR A 335 -41.08 57.90 5.73
N ARG A 336 -41.38 57.92 4.42
CA ARG A 336 -42.67 58.41 3.91
C ARG A 336 -43.83 57.46 4.17
N ASP A 337 -43.57 56.18 4.18
CA ASP A 337 -44.51 55.05 4.42
C ASP A 337 -45.82 55.12 3.61
N GLN A 338 -45.70 55.50 2.34
CA GLN A 338 -46.82 55.57 1.38
C GLN A 338 -46.46 54.87 0.07
N LEU A 339 -47.43 54.18 -0.53
CA LEU A 339 -47.27 53.51 -1.81
C LEU A 339 -46.96 54.48 -2.93
N ILE A 340 -46.12 54.10 -3.88
CA ILE A 340 -45.75 54.90 -5.06
C ILE A 340 -46.95 55.14 -5.93
N GLN A 341 -47.88 54.20 -6.06
CA GLN A 341 -49.15 54.39 -6.83
C GLN A 341 -50.00 55.55 -6.32
N THR A 342 -49.88 55.86 -5.01
CA THR A 342 -50.64 56.97 -4.40
C THR A 342 -49.82 58.22 -4.31
N ALA A 343 -48.55 58.14 -3.94
CA ALA A 343 -47.71 59.29 -3.61
C ALA A 343 -46.61 59.63 -4.64
N GLY A 344 -46.47 58.82 -5.69
CA GLY A 344 -45.44 58.96 -6.72
C GLY A 344 -44.03 58.55 -6.27
N HIS A 345 -43.05 58.56 -7.18
CA HIS A 345 -41.65 58.37 -6.92
C HIS A 345 -41.05 59.52 -6.11
N ILE A 346 -40.05 59.23 -5.27
CA ILE A 346 -39.26 60.22 -4.56
C ILE A 346 -38.00 60.51 -5.36
N SER A 347 -37.69 61.79 -5.61
CA SER A 347 -36.43 62.15 -6.27
C SER A 347 -35.19 61.63 -5.55
N GLY A 348 -34.24 61.16 -6.31
CA GLY A 348 -33.01 60.60 -5.80
C GLY A 348 -31.85 60.68 -6.78
N ASP A 349 -30.76 60.08 -6.45
CA ASP A 349 -29.57 59.96 -7.29
C ASP A 349 -29.73 58.77 -8.25
N TYR A 350 -30.45 58.98 -9.35
CA TYR A 350 -30.67 57.99 -10.40
C TYR A 350 -31.07 58.65 -11.72
N PHE A 351 -30.84 57.97 -12.83
CA PHE A 351 -31.43 58.27 -14.13
C PHE A 351 -32.83 57.69 -14.28
N GLY A 352 -33.00 56.47 -13.72
CA GLY A 352 -34.27 55.79 -13.64
C GLY A 352 -34.37 54.95 -12.37
N GLU A 353 -35.57 54.81 -11.87
CA GLU A 353 -35.90 53.99 -10.72
C GLU A 353 -37.04 53.03 -11.06
N ASN A 354 -36.82 51.74 -10.78
CA ASN A 354 -37.84 50.72 -10.88
C ASN A 354 -38.16 50.17 -9.50
N VAL A 355 -39.42 50.19 -9.10
CA VAL A 355 -39.87 49.66 -7.83
C VAL A 355 -40.96 48.63 -8.06
N SER A 356 -40.83 47.46 -7.51
CA SER A 356 -41.80 46.38 -7.62
C SER A 356 -42.06 45.69 -6.28
N ASN A 357 -43.24 45.12 -6.13
CA ASN A 357 -43.60 44.33 -4.95
C ASN A 357 -42.84 42.99 -4.94
N ILE A 358 -42.51 42.54 -3.74
CA ILE A 358 -42.07 41.19 -3.44
C ILE A 358 -43.18 40.53 -2.61
N SER A 359 -43.47 39.25 -2.86
CA SER A 359 -44.60 38.54 -2.27
C SER A 359 -44.52 38.46 -0.74
N LYS A 360 -43.32 38.26 -0.17
CA LYS A 360 -43.09 38.15 1.26
C LYS A 360 -41.76 38.80 1.64
N ALA A 361 -41.70 39.46 2.80
CA ALA A 361 -40.47 40.00 3.35
C ALA A 361 -39.55 38.86 3.88
N SER A 362 -40.13 37.85 4.50
CA SER A 362 -39.41 36.69 5.05
C SER A 362 -39.78 35.44 4.27
N ALA A 363 -38.78 34.82 3.64
CA ALA A 363 -38.89 33.61 2.85
C ALA A 363 -37.52 32.98 2.64
N THR A 364 -37.44 31.91 1.88
CA THR A 364 -36.13 31.34 1.49
C THR A 364 -35.44 32.27 0.48
N MET A 365 -34.12 32.22 0.44
CA MET A 365 -33.33 32.94 -0.57
C MET A 365 -33.80 32.55 -1.97
N TYR A 366 -34.15 31.30 -2.21
CA TYR A 366 -34.73 30.79 -3.44
C TYR A 366 -36.02 31.54 -3.82
N ASP A 367 -36.98 31.63 -2.91
CA ASP A 367 -38.27 32.29 -3.15
C ASP A 367 -38.09 33.80 -3.42
N ILE A 368 -37.20 34.44 -2.68
CA ILE A 368 -36.89 35.88 -2.90
C ILE A 368 -36.26 36.10 -4.28
N LYS A 369 -35.30 35.28 -4.68
CA LYS A 369 -34.69 35.35 -6.02
C LYS A 369 -35.74 35.11 -7.13
N LEU A 370 -36.62 34.12 -6.92
CA LEU A 370 -37.71 33.86 -7.88
C LEU A 370 -38.65 35.05 -8.01
N ASP A 371 -39.03 35.69 -6.89
CA ASP A 371 -39.83 36.91 -6.90
C ASP A 371 -39.12 38.05 -7.64
N ILE A 372 -37.82 38.23 -7.44
CA ILE A 372 -36.99 39.21 -8.16
C ILE A 372 -37.02 38.95 -9.66
N TYR A 373 -36.80 37.68 -10.07
CA TYR A 373 -36.88 37.29 -11.46
C TYR A 373 -38.24 37.65 -12.07
N ASN A 374 -39.32 37.25 -11.45
CA ASN A 374 -40.68 37.53 -11.93
C ASN A 374 -40.97 39.04 -11.99
N ALA A 375 -40.54 39.79 -10.98
CA ALA A 375 -40.71 41.25 -10.95
C ALA A 375 -39.94 41.91 -12.09
N ILE A 376 -38.69 41.55 -12.33
CA ILE A 376 -37.88 42.13 -13.41
C ILE A 376 -38.45 41.75 -14.78
N MET A 377 -38.84 40.51 -14.99
CA MET A 377 -39.43 40.07 -16.25
C MET A 377 -40.74 40.79 -16.57
N THR A 378 -41.58 40.97 -15.55
CA THR A 378 -42.82 41.75 -15.69
C THR A 378 -42.52 43.20 -16.03
N MET A 379 -41.63 43.88 -15.31
CA MET A 379 -41.23 45.27 -15.57
C MET A 379 -40.51 45.44 -16.91
N ALA A 380 -39.84 44.41 -17.41
CA ALA A 380 -39.13 44.45 -18.69
C ALA A 380 -40.07 44.27 -19.89
N PHE A 381 -40.99 43.31 -19.83
CA PHE A 381 -41.70 42.76 -20.98
C PHE A 381 -43.23 42.79 -20.88
N ASN A 382 -43.81 43.15 -19.72
CA ASN A 382 -45.25 43.28 -19.51
C ASN A 382 -45.55 44.58 -18.78
N ASP A 383 -45.08 45.70 -19.32
CA ASP A 383 -45.04 46.99 -18.66
C ASP A 383 -46.01 48.03 -19.25
N ALA A 384 -46.93 47.60 -20.09
CA ALA A 384 -47.93 48.48 -20.68
C ALA A 384 -48.70 49.32 -19.64
N PRO A 385 -49.12 48.81 -18.48
CA PRO A 385 -49.80 49.62 -17.46
C PRO A 385 -48.96 50.77 -16.94
N SER A 386 -47.64 50.70 -16.96
CA SER A 386 -46.71 51.76 -16.59
C SER A 386 -46.18 52.55 -17.81
N LYS A 387 -46.84 52.42 -18.95
CA LYS A 387 -46.44 53.04 -20.20
C LYS A 387 -45.00 52.76 -20.61
N TRP A 388 -44.55 51.54 -20.32
CA TRP A 388 -43.21 51.04 -20.62
C TRP A 388 -42.07 51.82 -19.92
N SER A 389 -42.36 52.50 -18.82
CA SER A 389 -41.36 53.30 -18.08
C SER A 389 -40.28 52.40 -17.46
N HIS A 390 -40.66 51.27 -16.83
CA HIS A 390 -39.72 50.36 -16.25
C HIS A 390 -38.86 49.70 -17.33
N THR A 391 -39.44 49.31 -18.45
CA THR A 391 -38.74 48.79 -19.62
C THR A 391 -37.67 49.79 -20.09
N ASN A 392 -38.03 51.06 -20.25
CA ASN A 392 -37.12 52.10 -20.71
C ASN A 392 -35.97 52.34 -19.72
N ASN A 393 -36.23 52.28 -18.42
CA ASN A 393 -35.19 52.40 -17.40
C ASN A 393 -34.17 51.28 -17.52
N MET A 394 -34.63 49.99 -17.60
CA MET A 394 -33.73 48.84 -17.74
C MET A 394 -32.95 48.82 -19.05
N MET A 395 -33.52 49.39 -20.12
CA MET A 395 -32.91 49.44 -21.45
C MET A 395 -32.23 50.78 -21.74
N SER A 396 -32.01 51.61 -20.71
CA SER A 396 -31.32 52.89 -20.81
C SER A 396 -29.80 52.73 -21.00
N SER A 397 -29.16 53.89 -21.25
CA SER A 397 -27.69 53.98 -21.32
C SER A 397 -27.01 54.03 -19.95
N ALA A 398 -27.73 53.90 -18.84
CA ALA A 398 -27.14 53.82 -17.51
C ALA A 398 -26.18 52.63 -17.43
N SER A 399 -24.99 52.86 -16.85
CA SER A 399 -23.94 51.86 -16.75
C SER A 399 -23.97 51.08 -15.42
N ASP A 400 -24.62 51.64 -14.41
CA ASP A 400 -24.54 51.14 -13.04
C ASP A 400 -25.92 50.92 -12.45
N LEU A 401 -25.99 49.87 -11.64
CA LEU A 401 -27.17 49.44 -10.90
C LEU A 401 -26.92 49.55 -9.40
N GLY A 402 -27.96 49.96 -8.67
CA GLY A 402 -28.07 49.78 -7.22
C GLY A 402 -29.36 49.05 -6.88
N VAL A 403 -29.34 48.24 -5.87
CA VAL A 403 -30.48 47.41 -5.42
C VAL A 403 -30.69 47.55 -3.94
N ALA A 404 -31.92 47.78 -3.51
CA ALA A 404 -32.32 47.78 -2.10
C ALA A 404 -33.72 47.18 -1.94
N PHE A 405 -34.06 46.89 -0.72
CA PHE A 405 -35.38 46.40 -0.33
C PHE A 405 -35.96 47.30 0.76
N ALA A 406 -37.24 47.52 0.72
CA ALA A 406 -37.93 48.34 1.71
C ALA A 406 -39.37 47.89 1.90
N THR A 407 -39.85 47.91 3.13
CA THR A 407 -41.28 47.76 3.45
C THR A 407 -41.87 49.12 3.75
N PHE A 408 -42.83 49.51 2.98
CA PHE A 408 -43.58 50.77 3.15
C PHE A 408 -44.99 50.62 2.57
N GLY A 409 -45.94 51.39 3.09
CA GLY A 409 -47.33 51.30 2.68
C GLY A 409 -47.93 49.91 2.86
N GLY A 410 -47.44 49.14 3.84
CA GLY A 410 -47.90 47.79 4.12
C GLY A 410 -47.44 46.72 3.13
N ARG A 411 -46.50 47.03 2.23
CA ARG A 411 -45.97 46.11 1.22
C ARG A 411 -44.43 46.11 1.19
N THR A 412 -43.86 44.99 0.85
CA THR A 412 -42.41 44.83 0.66
C THR A 412 -42.06 45.06 -0.81
N HIS A 413 -41.00 45.82 -1.05
CA HIS A 413 -40.58 46.21 -2.38
C HIS A 413 -39.11 45.92 -2.62
N ILE A 414 -38.77 45.66 -3.90
CA ILE A 414 -37.41 45.79 -4.44
C ILE A 414 -37.30 47.14 -5.12
N ILE A 415 -36.21 47.86 -4.91
CA ILE A 415 -35.89 49.14 -5.50
C ILE A 415 -34.62 49.00 -6.32
N ASN A 416 -34.72 49.21 -7.63
CA ASN A 416 -33.61 49.21 -8.56
C ASN A 416 -33.37 50.65 -9.05
N VAL A 417 -32.17 51.18 -8.79
CA VAL A 417 -31.75 52.47 -9.30
C VAL A 417 -30.73 52.28 -10.43
N HIS A 418 -30.98 52.98 -11.54
CA HIS A 418 -30.16 52.92 -12.74
C HIS A 418 -29.48 54.27 -12.91
N GLY A 419 -28.16 54.31 -13.02
CA GLY A 419 -27.41 55.56 -13.10
C GLY A 419 -25.96 55.39 -13.51
N VAL A 420 -25.16 56.37 -13.13
CA VAL A 420 -23.70 56.32 -13.20
C VAL A 420 -23.18 56.71 -11.82
N TYR A 421 -22.53 55.81 -11.14
CA TYR A 421 -22.13 55.96 -9.73
C TYR A 421 -20.63 55.84 -9.56
N SER A 422 -20.09 56.58 -8.62
CA SER A 422 -18.71 56.38 -8.15
C SER A 422 -18.62 55.19 -7.22
N GLY A 423 -17.41 54.71 -7.01
CA GLY A 423 -17.11 53.62 -6.06
C GLY A 423 -16.57 52.36 -6.73
N THR A 424 -16.49 51.31 -5.98
CA THR A 424 -15.92 50.05 -6.43
C THR A 424 -16.97 49.19 -7.13
N VAL A 425 -16.60 48.56 -8.24
CA VAL A 425 -17.44 47.57 -8.92
C VAL A 425 -17.49 46.30 -8.03
N ILE A 426 -18.70 45.84 -7.80
CA ILE A 426 -18.96 44.59 -7.07
C ILE A 426 -19.06 43.48 -8.09
N THR A 427 -18.11 42.54 -8.05
CA THR A 427 -18.08 41.40 -8.96
C THR A 427 -18.72 40.17 -8.32
N ASP A 428 -19.34 39.32 -9.14
CA ASP A 428 -19.96 38.10 -8.70
C ASP A 428 -18.85 37.02 -8.49
N PRO A 429 -18.60 36.58 -7.25
CA PRO A 429 -17.64 35.51 -6.99
C PRO A 429 -18.13 34.14 -7.51
N ASN A 430 -19.40 34.02 -7.79
CA ASN A 430 -20.08 32.83 -8.31
C ASN A 430 -20.40 32.95 -9.81
N ASP A 431 -19.64 33.75 -10.53
CA ASP A 431 -19.74 33.81 -11.99
C ASP A 431 -19.41 32.43 -12.59
N PRO A 432 -20.25 31.89 -13.51
CA PRO A 432 -20.03 30.55 -14.09
C PRO A 432 -18.65 30.33 -14.70
N THR A 433 -18.11 31.35 -15.39
CA THR A 433 -16.76 31.25 -15.98
C THR A 433 -15.68 31.14 -14.91
N THR A 434 -15.78 31.93 -13.85
CA THR A 434 -14.87 31.86 -12.70
C THR A 434 -14.96 30.53 -11.98
N LEU A 435 -16.18 30.02 -11.77
CA LEU A 435 -16.40 28.71 -11.12
C LEU A 435 -15.90 27.56 -11.98
N GLN A 436 -16.08 27.62 -13.31
CA GLN A 436 -15.52 26.62 -14.24
C GLN A 436 -13.99 26.63 -14.23
N ALA A 437 -13.36 27.81 -14.19
CA ALA A 437 -11.92 27.94 -14.08
C ALA A 437 -11.41 27.39 -12.73
N ALA A 438 -12.12 27.66 -11.64
CA ALA A 438 -11.80 27.12 -10.32
C ALA A 438 -11.92 25.58 -10.28
N LEU A 439 -12.97 25.03 -10.90
CA LEU A 439 -13.14 23.58 -11.02
C LEU A 439 -12.00 22.96 -11.85
N ALA A 440 -11.68 23.55 -13.00
CA ALA A 440 -10.60 23.07 -13.86
C ALA A 440 -9.25 23.09 -13.12
N LYS A 441 -8.96 24.14 -12.34
CA LYS A 441 -7.77 24.22 -11.49
C LYS A 441 -7.78 23.14 -10.41
N ALA A 442 -8.90 22.97 -9.70
CA ALA A 442 -9.02 21.96 -8.66
C ALA A 442 -8.83 20.55 -9.23
N GLN A 443 -9.37 20.25 -10.41
CA GLN A 443 -9.17 18.98 -11.10
C GLN A 443 -7.71 18.76 -11.53
N ALA A 444 -7.03 19.80 -12.01
CA ALA A 444 -5.61 19.74 -12.35
C ALA A 444 -4.76 19.47 -11.09
N ASP A 445 -5.04 20.17 -10.00
CA ASP A 445 -4.36 19.98 -8.71
C ASP A 445 -4.62 18.56 -8.16
N GLN A 446 -5.85 18.05 -8.28
CA GLN A 446 -6.21 16.68 -7.92
C GLN A 446 -5.43 15.64 -8.74
N SER A 447 -5.34 15.83 -10.05
CA SER A 447 -4.60 14.93 -10.94
C SER A 447 -3.11 14.89 -10.58
N ALA A 448 -2.51 16.04 -10.27
CA ALA A 448 -1.13 16.12 -9.81
C ALA A 448 -0.94 15.45 -8.44
N ALA A 449 -1.86 15.67 -7.50
CA ALA A 449 -1.83 15.04 -6.19
C ALA A 449 -2.03 13.52 -6.27
N GLN A 450 -2.90 13.04 -7.17
CA GLN A 450 -3.09 11.61 -7.44
C GLN A 450 -1.80 10.98 -7.95
N ALA A 451 -1.16 11.57 -8.95
CA ALA A 451 0.10 11.06 -9.49
C ALA A 451 1.22 11.03 -8.42
N ALA A 452 1.29 12.05 -7.56
CA ALA A 452 2.24 12.09 -6.46
C ALA A 452 1.93 11.03 -5.40
N SER A 453 0.66 10.80 -5.08
CA SER A 453 0.22 9.74 -4.17
C SER A 453 0.54 8.37 -4.72
N ASP A 454 0.25 8.10 -5.99
CA ASP A 454 0.56 6.82 -6.65
C ASP A 454 2.06 6.51 -6.63
N THR A 455 2.89 7.53 -6.90
CA THR A 455 4.35 7.41 -6.82
C THR A 455 4.83 7.11 -5.40
N ALA A 456 4.31 7.83 -4.40
CA ALA A 456 4.67 7.60 -3.00
C ALA A 456 4.26 6.21 -2.52
N GLN A 457 3.11 5.72 -2.95
CA GLN A 457 2.62 4.39 -2.64
C GLN A 457 3.45 3.31 -3.33
N ALA A 458 3.84 3.49 -4.58
CA ALA A 458 4.76 2.57 -5.27
C ALA A 458 6.12 2.49 -4.56
N ASN A 459 6.64 3.63 -4.08
CA ASN A 459 7.86 3.68 -3.29
C ASN A 459 7.71 2.97 -1.95
N LEU A 460 6.55 3.08 -1.30
CA LEU A 460 6.24 2.37 -0.05
C LEU A 460 6.23 0.85 -0.26
N VAL A 461 5.59 0.36 -1.32
CA VAL A 461 5.60 -1.07 -1.68
C VAL A 461 7.02 -1.57 -1.90
N LYS A 462 7.81 -0.81 -2.66
CA LYS A 462 9.22 -1.15 -2.90
C LYS A 462 10.02 -1.17 -1.61
N ALA A 463 9.88 -0.16 -0.77
CA ALA A 463 10.60 -0.09 0.50
C ALA A 463 10.21 -1.23 1.46
N SER A 464 8.93 -1.64 1.51
CA SER A 464 8.47 -2.80 2.26
C SER A 464 9.11 -4.10 1.77
N SER A 465 9.15 -4.29 0.45
CA SER A 465 9.79 -5.45 -0.17
C SER A 465 11.30 -5.49 0.07
N ASP A 466 11.97 -4.34 -0.09
CA ASP A 466 13.41 -4.22 0.14
C ASP A 466 13.76 -4.52 1.62
N TYR A 467 12.93 -4.06 2.56
CA TYR A 467 13.09 -4.35 3.97
C TYR A 467 12.92 -5.84 4.29
N ALA A 468 11.87 -6.49 3.77
CA ALA A 468 11.67 -7.94 3.93
C ALA A 468 12.85 -8.74 3.36
N LYS A 469 13.40 -8.31 2.21
CA LYS A 469 14.59 -8.95 1.62
C LYS A 469 15.85 -8.74 2.45
N ALA A 470 16.04 -7.56 3.01
CA ALA A 470 17.18 -7.30 3.90
C ALA A 470 17.15 -8.16 5.15
N LEU A 471 15.96 -8.36 5.73
CA LEU A 471 15.75 -9.25 6.89
C LEU A 471 16.02 -10.71 6.54
N GLU A 472 15.58 -11.19 5.38
CA GLU A 472 15.89 -12.54 4.90
C GLU A 472 17.41 -12.76 4.79
N LEU A 473 18.14 -11.81 4.19
CA LEU A 473 19.59 -11.90 4.05
C LEU A 473 20.32 -11.85 5.40
N LYS A 474 19.84 -11.04 6.35
CA LYS A 474 20.36 -11.04 7.72
C LYS A 474 20.15 -12.39 8.39
N THR A 475 18.96 -12.99 8.26
CA THR A 475 18.66 -14.33 8.79
C THR A 475 19.63 -15.38 8.24
N GLN A 476 19.92 -15.35 6.94
CA GLN A 476 20.88 -16.26 6.32
C GLN A 476 22.30 -16.08 6.89
N ALA A 477 22.73 -14.82 7.07
CA ALA A 477 24.03 -14.52 7.66
C ALA A 477 24.14 -15.00 9.12
N GLU A 478 23.09 -14.82 9.92
CA GLU A 478 23.01 -15.29 11.30
C GLU A 478 23.03 -16.82 11.39
N THR A 479 22.38 -17.50 10.44
CA THR A 479 22.44 -18.98 10.35
C THR A 479 23.87 -19.42 10.05
N THR A 480 24.58 -18.77 9.12
CA THR A 480 25.97 -19.05 8.82
C THR A 480 26.89 -18.86 10.06
N LEU A 481 26.66 -17.78 10.81
CA LEU A 481 27.39 -17.52 12.07
C LEU A 481 27.11 -18.60 13.11
N ALA A 482 25.85 -18.98 13.26
CA ALA A 482 25.45 -20.02 14.19
C ALA A 482 26.10 -21.38 13.84
N ASP A 483 26.13 -21.74 12.55
CA ASP A 483 26.78 -22.99 12.10
C ASP A 483 28.28 -22.94 12.35
N ALA A 484 28.95 -21.84 12.09
CA ALA A 484 30.36 -21.67 12.38
C ALA A 484 30.66 -21.75 13.89
N THR A 485 29.80 -21.16 14.73
CA THR A 485 29.92 -21.17 16.18
C THR A 485 29.65 -22.58 16.76
N ALA A 486 28.73 -23.33 16.15
CA ALA A 486 28.39 -24.70 16.56
C ALA A 486 29.54 -25.73 16.33
N THR A 487 30.51 -25.39 15.47
CA THR A 487 31.69 -26.24 15.27
C THR A 487 32.48 -26.33 16.58
N PRO A 488 32.72 -27.56 17.13
CA PRO A 488 33.40 -27.70 18.43
C PRO A 488 34.83 -27.19 18.37
N LEU A 489 35.30 -26.64 19.49
CA LEU A 489 36.72 -26.35 19.72
C LEU A 489 37.47 -27.64 19.94
N GLN A 490 38.63 -27.77 19.33
CA GLN A 490 39.42 -28.99 19.34
C GLN A 490 40.67 -28.91 20.23
N THR A 491 41.24 -27.71 20.41
CA THR A 491 42.51 -27.53 21.15
C THR A 491 42.42 -28.04 22.58
N GLN A 492 41.34 -27.73 23.33
CA GLN A 492 41.19 -28.16 24.71
C GLN A 492 41.17 -29.68 24.84
N VAL A 493 40.46 -30.38 23.94
CA VAL A 493 40.39 -31.84 23.92
C VAL A 493 41.77 -32.42 23.58
N ALA A 494 42.45 -31.87 22.58
CA ALA A 494 43.76 -32.32 22.18
C ALA A 494 44.82 -32.11 23.29
N GLU A 495 44.81 -30.96 23.94
CA GLU A 495 45.70 -30.68 25.08
C GLU A 495 45.42 -31.61 26.26
N ASN A 496 44.14 -31.90 26.52
CA ASN A 496 43.79 -32.90 27.55
C ASN A 496 44.30 -34.31 27.18
N ASN A 497 44.14 -34.70 25.89
CA ASN A 497 44.66 -35.99 25.43
C ASN A 497 46.20 -36.08 25.53
N LEU A 498 46.92 -34.98 25.23
CA LEU A 498 48.36 -34.89 25.41
C LEU A 498 48.74 -35.03 26.89
N ARG A 499 48.03 -34.34 27.77
CA ARG A 499 48.22 -34.47 29.22
C ARG A 499 48.03 -35.93 29.68
N LEU A 500 46.97 -36.59 29.24
CA LEU A 500 46.65 -37.96 29.55
C LEU A 500 47.72 -38.95 29.00
N ALA A 501 48.16 -38.69 27.75
CA ALA A 501 49.25 -39.48 27.15
C ALA A 501 50.56 -39.31 27.94
N THR A 502 50.88 -38.14 28.44
CA THR A 502 52.03 -37.83 29.25
C THR A 502 51.93 -38.55 30.60
N ILE A 503 50.76 -38.58 31.24
CA ILE A 503 50.51 -39.35 32.48
C ILE A 503 50.64 -40.85 32.22
N ALA A 504 50.14 -41.34 31.11
CA ALA A 504 50.28 -42.76 30.73
C ALA A 504 51.75 -43.14 30.53
N LEU A 505 52.58 -42.28 29.95
CA LEU A 505 54.01 -42.49 29.84
C LEU A 505 54.66 -42.56 31.22
N GLN A 506 54.35 -41.61 32.13
CA GLN A 506 54.87 -41.67 33.50
C GLN A 506 54.46 -42.94 34.23
N ASN A 507 53.24 -43.43 34.08
CA ASN A 507 52.73 -44.67 34.62
C ASN A 507 53.43 -45.88 34.02
N ALA A 508 53.70 -45.90 32.72
CA ALA A 508 54.44 -46.96 32.06
C ALA A 508 55.90 -47.03 32.54
N GLU A 509 56.55 -45.90 32.73
CA GLU A 509 57.91 -45.83 33.30
C GLU A 509 57.93 -46.28 34.74
N ALA A 510 56.97 -45.93 35.60
CA ALA A 510 56.84 -46.43 36.96
C ALA A 510 56.60 -47.94 36.97
N ARG A 511 55.75 -48.44 36.08
CA ARG A 511 55.44 -49.83 35.92
C ARG A 511 56.71 -50.66 35.50
N LYS A 512 57.48 -50.08 34.55
CA LYS A 512 58.76 -50.65 34.15
C LYS A 512 59.73 -50.73 35.33
N ALA A 513 59.83 -49.68 36.14
CA ALA A 513 60.66 -49.65 37.35
C ALA A 513 60.22 -50.71 38.37
N ASP A 514 58.90 -50.86 38.57
CA ASP A 514 58.38 -51.94 39.50
C ASP A 514 58.64 -53.35 38.98
N ALA A 515 58.52 -53.58 37.66
CA ALA A 515 58.83 -54.86 37.04
C ALA A 515 60.34 -55.21 37.19
N GLN A 516 61.20 -54.20 37.06
CA GLN A 516 62.65 -54.38 37.29
C GLN A 516 62.93 -54.77 38.75
N LYS A 517 62.28 -54.12 39.73
CA LYS A 517 62.37 -54.48 41.14
C LYS A 517 61.91 -55.91 41.40
N ALA A 518 60.83 -56.34 40.75
CA ALA A 518 60.32 -57.70 40.86
C ALA A 518 61.32 -58.72 40.35
N VAL A 519 62.02 -58.48 39.24
CA VAL A 519 63.11 -59.30 38.73
C VAL A 519 64.27 -59.35 39.73
N ASP A 520 64.71 -58.20 40.22
CA ASP A 520 65.82 -58.07 41.16
C ASP A 520 65.55 -58.81 42.49
N ASN A 521 64.28 -58.83 42.92
CA ASN A 521 63.86 -59.47 44.14
C ASN A 521 64.13 -61.02 44.17
N PHE A 522 64.23 -61.65 43.01
CA PHE A 522 64.52 -63.09 42.90
C PHE A 522 65.89 -63.46 43.50
N SER A 523 66.83 -62.54 43.55
CA SER A 523 68.15 -62.72 44.12
C SER A 523 68.27 -62.26 45.59
N ALA A 524 67.18 -61.72 46.19
CA ALA A 524 67.16 -61.23 47.57
C ALA A 524 67.08 -62.39 48.61
N ASP A 525 67.37 -62.09 49.91
CA ASP A 525 67.13 -63.01 50.99
C ASP A 525 65.65 -63.28 51.30
N LEU A 526 65.35 -64.36 52.11
CA LEU A 526 63.96 -64.74 52.38
C LEU A 526 63.18 -63.70 53.20
N ALA A 527 63.80 -62.94 54.10
CA ALA A 527 63.15 -61.92 54.89
C ALA A 527 62.73 -60.73 53.98
N THR A 528 63.64 -60.33 53.11
CA THR A 528 63.38 -59.28 52.08
C THR A 528 62.28 -59.72 51.11
N LYS A 529 62.27 -60.98 50.69
CA LYS A 529 61.21 -61.52 49.81
C LYS A 529 59.83 -61.55 50.49
N LYS A 530 59.74 -61.91 51.78
CA LYS A 530 58.48 -61.84 52.54
C LYS A 530 57.98 -60.40 52.72
N ALA A 531 58.88 -59.47 53.03
CA ALA A 531 58.54 -58.06 53.16
C ALA A 531 58.03 -57.51 51.81
N ALA A 532 58.63 -57.87 50.68
CA ALA A 532 58.19 -57.51 49.35
C ALA A 532 56.77 -58.04 49.04
N LEU A 533 56.42 -59.26 49.45
CA LEU A 533 55.08 -59.82 49.29
C LEU A 533 54.05 -59.06 50.12
N ASP A 534 54.34 -58.70 51.36
CA ASP A 534 53.43 -57.94 52.22
C ASP A 534 53.21 -56.55 51.66
N THR A 535 54.26 -55.91 51.17
CA THR A 535 54.17 -54.60 50.46
C THR A 535 53.31 -54.73 49.22
N ALA A 536 53.51 -55.71 48.37
CA ALA A 536 52.74 -55.94 47.14
C ALA A 536 51.24 -56.15 47.42
N LYS A 537 50.90 -56.92 48.47
CA LYS A 537 49.48 -57.10 48.88
C LYS A 537 48.85 -55.83 49.35
N THR A 538 49.58 -55.01 50.10
CA THR A 538 49.08 -53.69 50.54
C THR A 538 48.85 -52.75 49.37
N GLU A 539 49.79 -52.68 48.44
CA GLU A 539 49.68 -51.87 47.22
C GLU A 539 48.53 -52.36 46.34
N LEU A 540 48.26 -53.64 46.19
CA LEU A 540 47.12 -54.21 45.48
C LEU A 540 45.79 -53.71 46.11
N ALA A 541 45.67 -53.83 47.44
CA ALA A 541 44.47 -53.38 48.13
C ALA A 541 44.21 -51.86 47.91
N GLN A 542 45.27 -51.04 47.93
CA GLN A 542 45.19 -49.61 47.63
C GLN A 542 44.80 -49.36 46.18
N ALA A 543 45.37 -50.11 45.24
CA ALA A 543 45.02 -49.98 43.82
C ALA A 543 43.56 -50.34 43.55
N GLN A 544 43.04 -51.40 44.19
CA GLN A 544 41.61 -51.77 44.05
C GLN A 544 40.67 -50.70 44.60
N ALA A 545 41.00 -50.13 45.75
CA ALA A 545 40.21 -48.99 46.30
C ALA A 545 40.25 -47.79 45.39
N THR A 546 41.40 -47.45 44.81
CA THR A 546 41.54 -46.37 43.84
C THR A 546 40.73 -46.64 42.57
N ALA A 547 40.78 -47.87 42.04
CA ALA A 547 39.99 -48.23 40.86
C ALA A 547 38.46 -48.03 41.07
N THR A 548 37.95 -48.44 42.24
CA THR A 548 36.56 -48.24 42.63
C THR A 548 36.21 -46.77 42.68
N ALA A 549 37.04 -45.95 43.34
CA ALA A 549 36.81 -44.49 43.42
C ALA A 549 36.83 -43.84 42.03
N LYS A 550 37.72 -44.24 41.13
CA LYS A 550 37.79 -43.70 39.77
C LYS A 550 36.59 -44.14 38.91
N ALA A 551 36.05 -45.34 39.11
CA ALA A 551 34.82 -45.76 38.45
C ALA A 551 33.61 -44.91 38.88
N GLU A 552 33.48 -44.59 40.17
CA GLU A 552 32.43 -43.69 40.68
C GLU A 552 32.56 -42.26 40.14
N ALA A 553 33.80 -41.77 40.09
CA ALA A 553 34.07 -40.43 39.53
C ALA A 553 33.69 -40.34 38.04
N LEU A 554 33.96 -41.41 37.27
CA LEU A 554 33.55 -41.46 35.85
C LEU A 554 32.03 -41.41 35.70
N GLU A 555 31.27 -42.14 36.48
CA GLU A 555 29.81 -42.11 36.41
C GLU A 555 29.26 -40.76 36.81
N THR A 556 29.83 -40.10 37.80
CA THR A 556 29.47 -38.74 38.18
C THR A 556 29.73 -37.75 37.03
N ALA A 557 30.88 -37.83 36.36
CA ALA A 557 31.23 -36.99 35.23
C ALA A 557 30.29 -37.23 34.03
N LYS A 558 29.92 -38.48 33.74
CA LYS A 558 28.96 -38.80 32.69
C LYS A 558 27.57 -38.24 32.95
N VAL A 559 27.08 -38.29 34.19
CA VAL A 559 25.79 -37.68 34.58
C VAL A 559 25.82 -36.19 34.38
N GLU A 560 26.89 -35.50 34.77
CA GLU A 560 27.03 -34.06 34.58
C GLU A 560 27.10 -33.69 33.09
N LEU A 561 27.85 -34.45 32.27
CA LEU A 561 27.89 -34.26 30.83
C LEU A 561 26.50 -34.38 30.21
N ALA A 562 25.75 -35.42 30.57
CA ALA A 562 24.41 -35.64 30.06
C ALA A 562 23.46 -34.48 30.42
N LYS A 563 23.58 -33.96 31.65
CA LYS A 563 22.82 -32.79 32.11
C LYS A 563 23.16 -31.55 31.30
N GLN A 564 24.43 -31.24 31.08
CA GLN A 564 24.87 -30.08 30.33
C GLN A 564 24.50 -30.19 28.84
N GLN A 565 24.60 -31.40 28.27
CA GLN A 565 24.16 -31.67 26.90
C GLN A 565 22.64 -31.44 26.75
N GLY A 566 21.84 -31.90 27.73
CA GLY A 566 20.40 -31.67 27.74
C GLY A 566 20.04 -30.19 27.77
N THR A 567 20.80 -29.36 28.51
CA THR A 567 20.63 -27.91 28.53
C THR A 567 20.96 -27.31 27.16
N LEU A 568 22.06 -27.74 26.53
CA LEU A 568 22.43 -27.26 25.19
C LEU A 568 21.39 -27.66 24.15
N ASP A 569 20.86 -28.87 24.20
CA ASP A 569 19.82 -29.35 23.31
C ASP A 569 18.53 -28.53 23.44
N SER A 570 18.18 -28.16 24.69
CA SER A 570 17.03 -27.27 24.95
C SER A 570 17.24 -25.87 24.34
N LEU A 571 18.41 -25.27 24.54
CA LEU A 571 18.74 -23.95 23.95
C LEU A 571 18.73 -23.99 22.41
N ASN A 572 19.19 -25.07 21.80
CA ASN A 572 19.13 -25.24 20.36
C ASN A 572 17.70 -25.36 19.85
N LYS A 573 16.80 -26.03 20.60
CA LYS A 573 15.38 -26.06 20.27
C LYS A 573 14.74 -24.68 20.36
N ASP A 574 15.08 -23.89 21.37
CA ASP A 574 14.60 -22.54 21.53
C ASP A 574 15.07 -21.66 20.36
N LYS A 575 16.34 -21.82 19.96
CA LYS A 575 16.89 -21.17 18.78
C LYS A 575 16.15 -21.55 17.50
N ASP A 576 15.91 -22.85 17.29
CA ASP A 576 15.19 -23.34 16.11
C ASP A 576 13.76 -22.77 16.07
N ALA A 577 13.08 -22.67 17.21
CA ALA A 577 11.77 -22.04 17.32
C ALA A 577 11.81 -20.53 16.96
N LEU A 578 12.83 -19.81 17.44
CA LEU A 578 13.03 -18.39 17.11
C LEU A 578 13.33 -18.18 15.64
N LEU A 579 14.12 -19.04 15.01
CA LEU A 579 14.41 -18.99 13.57
C LEU A 579 13.15 -19.28 12.74
N ALA A 580 12.34 -20.26 13.14
CA ALA A 580 11.07 -20.55 12.48
C ALA A 580 10.08 -19.38 12.59
N GLU A 581 10.00 -18.74 13.76
CA GLU A 581 9.20 -17.53 13.96
C GLU A 581 9.70 -16.37 13.10
N LYS A 582 11.02 -16.20 12.99
CA LYS A 582 11.62 -15.19 12.13
C LYS A 582 11.25 -15.40 10.66
N ASP A 583 11.34 -16.65 10.17
CA ASP A 583 10.94 -16.99 8.81
C ASP A 583 9.46 -16.70 8.58
N ARG A 584 8.60 -17.03 9.54
CA ARG A 584 7.17 -16.71 9.51
C ARG A 584 6.93 -15.21 9.40
N LEU A 585 7.62 -14.41 10.22
CA LEU A 585 7.50 -12.95 10.21
C LEU A 585 7.98 -12.33 8.89
N VAL A 586 9.06 -12.87 8.31
CA VAL A 586 9.57 -12.42 6.99
C VAL A 586 8.57 -12.75 5.89
N GLU A 587 7.97 -13.93 5.89
CA GLU A 587 6.94 -14.31 4.92
C GLU A 587 5.67 -13.47 5.08
N GLU A 588 5.28 -13.19 6.32
CA GLU A 588 4.17 -12.27 6.62
C GLU A 588 4.44 -10.85 6.08
N ALA A 589 5.65 -10.32 6.26
CA ALA A 589 6.05 -9.03 5.71
C ALA A 589 5.94 -9.00 4.18
N LYS A 590 6.37 -10.07 3.50
CA LYS A 590 6.22 -10.21 2.04
C LYS A 590 4.75 -10.27 1.62
N ALA A 591 3.93 -11.00 2.37
CA ALA A 591 2.49 -11.11 2.11
C ALA A 591 1.79 -9.75 2.28
N LEU A 592 2.12 -9.00 3.34
CA LEU A 592 1.59 -7.66 3.58
C LEU A 592 2.01 -6.66 2.48
N ALA A 593 3.25 -6.74 2.00
CA ALA A 593 3.73 -5.92 0.88
C ALA A 593 2.99 -6.26 -0.42
N THR A 594 2.72 -7.53 -0.68
CA THR A 594 1.95 -8.00 -1.85
C THR A 594 0.50 -7.57 -1.76
N GLU A 595 -0.13 -7.68 -0.59
CA GLU A 595 -1.50 -7.22 -0.34
C GLU A 595 -1.63 -5.71 -0.56
N LEU A 596 -0.71 -4.92 0.00
CA LEU A 596 -0.66 -3.47 -0.22
C LEU A 596 -0.54 -3.14 -1.70
N LYS A 597 0.35 -3.81 -2.43
CA LYS A 597 0.47 -3.63 -3.89
C LYS A 597 -0.85 -3.93 -4.60
N GLY A 598 -1.54 -4.99 -4.22
CA GLY A 598 -2.86 -5.34 -4.76
C GLY A 598 -3.90 -4.23 -4.55
N TYR A 599 -3.97 -3.65 -3.36
CA TYR A 599 -4.86 -2.51 -3.08
C TYR A 599 -4.51 -1.28 -3.92
N LEU A 600 -3.24 -0.99 -4.10
CA LEU A 600 -2.77 0.19 -4.84
C LEU A 600 -2.96 0.05 -6.36
N ASP A 601 -2.81 -1.14 -6.89
CA ASP A 601 -2.97 -1.44 -8.32
C ASP A 601 -4.45 -1.58 -8.72
N ALA A 602 -5.35 -1.87 -7.78
CA ALA A 602 -6.76 -2.17 -8.06
C ALA A 602 -7.48 -1.04 -8.84
N PRO A 603 -7.34 0.26 -8.53
CA PRO A 603 -7.97 1.32 -9.31
C PRO A 603 -7.48 1.38 -10.76
N ALA A 604 -6.18 1.19 -11.00
CA ALA A 604 -5.60 1.19 -12.34
C ALA A 604 -6.05 -0.02 -13.15
N ILE A 605 -6.11 -1.20 -12.53
CA ILE A 605 -6.61 -2.43 -13.16
C ILE A 605 -8.08 -2.25 -13.55
N LEU A 606 -8.91 -1.66 -12.68
CA LEU A 606 -10.32 -1.37 -12.97
C LEU A 606 -10.45 -0.38 -14.14
N ALA A 607 -9.70 0.72 -14.11
CA ALA A 607 -9.72 1.71 -15.18
C ALA A 607 -9.32 1.10 -16.53
N ASN A 608 -8.28 0.28 -16.57
CA ASN A 608 -7.84 -0.43 -17.77
C ASN A 608 -8.90 -1.43 -18.26
N ALA A 609 -9.53 -2.17 -17.36
CA ALA A 609 -10.60 -3.12 -17.70
C ALA A 609 -11.81 -2.38 -18.29
N GLN A 610 -12.20 -1.25 -17.70
CA GLN A 610 -13.30 -0.41 -18.19
C GLN A 610 -12.99 0.19 -19.57
N ALA A 611 -11.76 0.67 -19.80
CA ALA A 611 -11.31 1.16 -21.10
C ALA A 611 -11.34 0.05 -22.17
N THR A 612 -10.88 -1.14 -21.83
CA THR A 612 -10.93 -2.31 -22.72
C THR A 612 -12.38 -2.70 -23.04
N LEU A 613 -13.28 -2.69 -22.06
CA LEU A 613 -14.70 -2.96 -22.28
C LEU A 613 -15.32 -1.94 -23.25
N THR A 614 -15.02 -0.66 -23.06
CA THR A 614 -15.49 0.42 -23.95
C THR A 614 -15.01 0.20 -25.38
N GLU A 615 -13.73 -0.14 -25.56
CA GLU A 615 -13.16 -0.46 -26.87
C GLU A 615 -13.86 -1.66 -27.52
N LYS A 616 -14.08 -2.74 -26.76
CA LYS A 616 -14.75 -3.95 -27.28
C LYS A 616 -16.22 -3.70 -27.59
N GLN A 617 -16.92 -2.89 -26.81
CA GLN A 617 -18.29 -2.47 -27.10
C GLN A 617 -18.37 -1.65 -28.40
N ALA A 618 -17.41 -0.75 -28.62
CA ALA A 618 -17.32 0.01 -29.88
C ALA A 618 -17.06 -0.93 -31.09
N ALA A 619 -16.17 -1.90 -30.93
CA ALA A 619 -15.90 -2.91 -31.96
C ALA A 619 -17.13 -3.78 -32.27
N LEU A 620 -17.90 -4.16 -31.25
CA LEU A 620 -19.16 -4.87 -31.43
C LEU A 620 -20.19 -4.04 -32.22
N THR A 621 -20.33 -2.76 -31.86
CA THR A 621 -21.22 -1.83 -32.55
C THR A 621 -20.83 -1.71 -34.02
N GLU A 622 -19.55 -1.61 -34.33
CA GLU A 622 -19.05 -1.57 -35.72
C GLU A 622 -19.33 -2.88 -36.46
N ALA A 623 -19.08 -4.01 -35.80
CA ALA A 623 -19.36 -5.34 -36.41
C ALA A 623 -20.87 -5.52 -36.69
N GLN A 624 -21.73 -5.11 -35.78
CA GLN A 624 -23.19 -5.13 -35.95
C GLN A 624 -23.64 -4.26 -37.13
N ALA A 625 -23.07 -3.05 -37.26
CA ALA A 625 -23.37 -2.18 -38.40
C ALA A 625 -22.94 -2.79 -39.74
N LYS A 626 -21.77 -3.44 -39.79
CA LYS A 626 -21.28 -4.15 -40.96
C LYS A 626 -22.17 -5.35 -41.31
N ALA A 627 -22.61 -6.09 -40.30
CA ALA A 627 -23.52 -7.24 -40.48
C ALA A 627 -24.89 -6.79 -41.01
N GLU A 628 -25.44 -5.70 -40.49
CA GLU A 628 -26.68 -5.10 -40.98
C GLU A 628 -26.53 -4.67 -42.45
N THR A 629 -25.43 -4.00 -42.79
CA THR A 629 -25.14 -3.60 -44.18
C THR A 629 -25.04 -4.82 -45.12
N ALA A 630 -24.34 -5.88 -44.71
CA ALA A 630 -24.19 -7.11 -45.49
C ALA A 630 -25.53 -7.85 -45.64
N GLN A 631 -26.36 -7.88 -44.61
CA GLN A 631 -27.69 -8.46 -44.62
C GLN A 631 -28.62 -7.70 -45.57
N ASN A 632 -28.62 -6.38 -45.53
CA ASN A 632 -29.43 -5.52 -46.43
C ASN A 632 -29.00 -5.72 -47.89
N LYS A 633 -27.69 -5.83 -48.15
CA LYS A 633 -27.18 -6.15 -49.49
C LYS A 633 -27.66 -7.53 -49.97
N LEU A 634 -27.59 -8.54 -49.08
CA LEU A 634 -28.09 -9.88 -49.38
C LEU A 634 -29.57 -9.88 -49.75
N GLU A 635 -30.41 -9.22 -48.95
CA GLU A 635 -31.84 -9.09 -49.20
C GLU A 635 -32.12 -8.39 -50.54
N THR A 636 -31.39 -7.32 -50.84
CA THR A 636 -31.52 -6.58 -52.09
C THR A 636 -31.15 -7.46 -53.30
N VAL A 637 -30.04 -8.19 -53.27
CA VAL A 637 -29.58 -9.04 -54.36
C VAL A 637 -30.49 -10.25 -54.54
N THR A 638 -30.97 -10.83 -53.42
CA THR A 638 -31.91 -11.97 -53.46
C THR A 638 -33.25 -11.55 -54.07
N ALA A 639 -33.78 -10.36 -53.71
CA ALA A 639 -35.00 -9.83 -54.32
C ALA A 639 -34.82 -9.56 -55.81
N LYS A 640 -33.65 -9.06 -56.23
CA LYS A 640 -33.31 -8.83 -57.64
C LYS A 640 -33.25 -10.16 -58.39
N LEU A 641 -32.59 -11.20 -57.83
CA LEU A 641 -32.53 -12.51 -58.41
C LEU A 641 -33.94 -13.09 -58.65
N ALA A 642 -34.82 -13.05 -57.65
CA ALA A 642 -36.20 -13.50 -57.74
C ALA A 642 -37.03 -12.73 -58.78
N ALA A 643 -36.69 -11.47 -59.05
CA ALA A 643 -37.34 -10.68 -60.09
C ALA A 643 -36.81 -10.97 -61.50
N GLU A 644 -35.60 -11.51 -61.65
CA GLU A 644 -34.95 -11.86 -62.91
C GLU A 644 -35.23 -13.28 -63.33
N GLU A 645 -35.51 -14.19 -62.39
CA GLU A 645 -36.01 -15.57 -62.67
C GLU A 645 -37.44 -15.55 -63.19
#